data_a84305dca1750dc508a2c37b590d5d04
#
_entry.id   a84305dca1750dc508a2c37b590d5d04
#
_cell.length_a   1.000
_cell.length_b   1.000
_cell.length_c   1.000
_cell.angle_alpha   90.00
_cell.angle_beta   90.00
_cell.angle_gamma   90.00
#
_symmetry.space_group_name_H-M   'P 1'
#
loop_
_entity.id
_entity.type
_entity.pdbx_description
1 polymer ?
#
loop_
_entity_poly.entity_id
_entity_poly.type
_entity_poly.pdbx_seq_one_letter_code
_entity_poly.pdbx_strand_id
1 'polypeptide(L)'
;ENFFPVMRKISVMVTVSILLLMSLSSAIEQTRELNSDSMQMRSGNNVLDPLHLVDDSLYAETVNGMDYDDSGNLYYGGSLCGRSSTEVSSTFECELTSQSGTETTLSFTPSYVAVMDNGGNRIAAHLFHSGYGDRIDEIIVLENGDVLVAGGFCWLSNECYFQGDNMLLEAPGRNLDAFIFRMDPSGEVIWSRAFWSDGNDLIHSLDEGPNGEIYLQGTFCDVGTSQCRLNSAEGVQGPLSKGGADIFIAKLSSDGSINWVKTLGSSTEDHTLGGGYWSLQQMGIVATSDGGVLVTGSVCHDSTFLDTCAFRLSPDDVITSQDGFVAKYSANGTYQWYEKIGGGGVDYVQVMVPLDDNRVLVGGNHYSSNFTVTGYWVNNSGSSDAWWAILNHENQEWEGLWDSDETGDAYIHSASVGSNGEIVVAGSGCWQITPCTIEVAGKTHNGRSYGIGWALKVDDEANSDWIRGVYSTTRSASPVSQVLQNDFGDIAMSIPNCYSEDNENDCSITMGGHTFNSVENATLIRVMILDFDRDGVVNELDNCPAGDEGWTSDASTDNDLDGCNDITEDLDDDNDGWLDSEEIACSHSPIDPTSMPIDSDGDNICNNLDNDDDDDGYLDFEDAFPYNSEEWVDNDMDSIGDNQDDDDDNDDWKD
;
A
#
# COMPACT_ATOMS: atom_id res chain seq x y z
N GLU A 1 -64.99 -9.31 -34.53
CA GLU A 1 -63.80 -8.64 -35.18
C GLU A 1 -62.98 -7.75 -34.23
N ASN A 2 -63.31 -7.64 -32.95
CA ASN A 2 -62.60 -6.78 -31.99
C ASN A 2 -61.72 -7.53 -30.96
N PHE A 3 -61.50 -8.82 -31.11
CA PHE A 3 -60.73 -9.61 -30.16
C PHE A 3 -59.22 -9.76 -30.55
N PHE A 4 -58.84 -9.61 -31.78
CA PHE A 4 -57.47 -9.79 -32.27
C PHE A 4 -56.46 -8.68 -31.90
N PRO A 5 -56.79 -7.39 -31.73
CA PRO A 5 -55.81 -6.39 -31.34
C PRO A 5 -55.42 -6.43 -29.84
N VAL A 6 -56.31 -6.94 -28.99
CA VAL A 6 -56.04 -7.05 -27.54
C VAL A 6 -55.07 -8.20 -27.23
N MET A 7 -55.21 -9.34 -27.89
CA MET A 7 -54.28 -10.47 -27.75
C MET A 7 -52.89 -10.16 -28.25
N ARG A 8 -52.71 -9.37 -29.30
CA ARG A 8 -51.38 -8.94 -29.78
C ARG A 8 -50.67 -7.98 -28.81
N LYS A 9 -51.43 -7.07 -28.13
CA LYS A 9 -50.84 -6.18 -27.11
C LYS A 9 -50.49 -6.93 -25.84
N ILE A 10 -51.24 -7.91 -25.43
CA ILE A 10 -50.94 -8.77 -24.27
C ILE A 10 -49.72 -9.65 -24.56
N SER A 11 -49.62 -10.25 -25.75
CA SER A 11 -48.47 -11.05 -26.15
C SER A 11 -47.17 -10.24 -26.21
N VAL A 12 -47.20 -9.00 -26.71
CA VAL A 12 -46.05 -8.10 -26.74
C VAL A 12 -45.63 -7.64 -25.34
N MET A 13 -46.62 -7.33 -24.46
CA MET A 13 -46.31 -6.98 -23.07
C MET A 13 -45.72 -8.15 -22.28
N VAL A 14 -46.19 -9.36 -22.45
CA VAL A 14 -45.64 -10.56 -21.79
C VAL A 14 -44.22 -10.86 -22.33
N THR A 15 -44.00 -10.68 -23.64
CA THR A 15 -42.67 -10.92 -24.23
C THR A 15 -41.64 -9.85 -23.79
N VAL A 16 -42.06 -8.58 -23.67
CA VAL A 16 -41.21 -7.50 -23.15
C VAL A 16 -40.93 -7.68 -21.66
N SER A 17 -41.90 -8.11 -20.86
CA SER A 17 -41.71 -8.42 -19.44
C SER A 17 -40.78 -9.63 -19.22
N ILE A 18 -40.86 -10.66 -20.07
CA ILE A 18 -39.95 -11.82 -19.99
C ILE A 18 -38.54 -11.44 -20.43
N LEU A 19 -38.38 -10.59 -21.46
CA LEU A 19 -37.09 -10.05 -21.88
C LEU A 19 -36.47 -9.13 -20.82
N LEU A 20 -37.28 -8.30 -20.12
CA LEU A 20 -36.79 -7.49 -18.99
C LEU A 20 -36.40 -8.37 -17.78
N LEU A 21 -37.17 -9.42 -17.47
CA LEU A 21 -36.81 -10.37 -16.41
C LEU A 21 -35.58 -11.20 -16.74
N MET A 22 -35.36 -11.56 -18.02
CA MET A 22 -34.12 -12.23 -18.43
C MET A 22 -32.91 -11.30 -18.44
N SER A 23 -33.06 -10.01 -18.75
CA SER A 23 -31.98 -9.02 -18.64
C SER A 23 -31.68 -8.67 -17.18
N LEU A 24 -32.69 -8.63 -16.30
CA LEU A 24 -32.46 -8.50 -14.84
C LEU A 24 -31.82 -9.76 -14.25
N SER A 25 -32.19 -10.97 -14.67
CA SER A 25 -31.56 -12.19 -14.18
C SER A 25 -30.10 -12.32 -14.66
N SER A 26 -29.79 -11.92 -15.90
CA SER A 26 -28.40 -11.89 -16.39
C SER A 26 -27.57 -10.79 -15.74
N ALA A 27 -28.16 -9.64 -15.41
CA ALA A 27 -27.47 -8.60 -14.63
C ALA A 27 -27.28 -9.00 -13.17
N ILE A 28 -28.23 -9.73 -12.58
CA ILE A 28 -28.10 -10.30 -11.21
C ILE A 28 -27.12 -11.49 -11.21
N GLU A 29 -27.04 -12.27 -12.29
CA GLU A 29 -26.03 -13.33 -12.42
C GLU A 29 -24.65 -12.74 -12.70
N GLN A 30 -24.49 -11.68 -13.50
CA GLN A 30 -23.22 -10.97 -13.64
C GLN A 30 -22.77 -10.27 -12.36
N THR A 31 -23.68 -9.65 -11.59
CA THR A 31 -23.34 -9.12 -10.26
C THR A 31 -23.11 -10.24 -9.23
N ARG A 32 -23.69 -11.43 -9.38
CA ARG A 32 -23.37 -12.60 -8.56
C ARG A 32 -22.07 -13.25 -8.96
N GLU A 33 -21.70 -13.29 -10.24
CA GLU A 33 -20.39 -13.75 -10.67
C GLU A 33 -19.28 -12.77 -10.27
N LEU A 34 -19.49 -11.46 -10.31
CA LEU A 34 -18.56 -10.45 -9.78
C LEU A 34 -18.40 -10.54 -8.25
N ASN A 35 -19.48 -10.84 -7.50
CA ASN A 35 -19.40 -11.08 -6.06
C ASN A 35 -19.02 -12.53 -5.69
N SER A 36 -19.10 -13.50 -6.61
CA SER A 36 -18.68 -14.87 -6.32
C SER A 36 -17.21 -15.14 -6.64
N ASP A 37 -16.58 -14.32 -7.46
CA ASP A 37 -15.12 -14.37 -7.66
C ASP A 37 -14.35 -13.77 -6.49
N SER A 38 -14.99 -12.98 -5.62
CA SER A 38 -14.41 -12.50 -4.35
C SER A 38 -14.46 -13.54 -3.22
N MET A 39 -15.11 -14.70 -3.41
CA MET A 39 -15.23 -15.78 -2.41
C MET A 39 -14.99 -17.17 -3.01
N GLN A 40 -13.85 -17.43 -3.61
CA GLN A 40 -13.37 -18.81 -3.79
C GLN A 40 -12.10 -19.03 -2.99
N MET A 41 -12.27 -19.31 -1.70
CA MET A 41 -11.25 -19.96 -0.90
C MET A 41 -10.96 -21.33 -1.49
N ARG A 42 -9.72 -21.57 -1.89
CA ARG A 42 -9.19 -22.90 -2.17
C ARG A 42 -7.96 -23.12 -1.31
N SER A 43 -8.10 -24.06 -0.40
CA SER A 43 -7.00 -24.64 0.36
C SER A 43 -5.91 -25.16 -0.60
N GLY A 44 -4.70 -24.71 -0.44
CA GLY A 44 -3.51 -25.23 -1.11
C GLY A 44 -2.48 -24.14 -1.38
N ASN A 45 -1.53 -23.93 -0.50
CA ASN A 45 -0.22 -23.27 -0.66
C ASN A 45 -0.14 -22.04 -1.58
N ASN A 46 -1.10 -21.14 -1.57
CA ASN A 46 -1.02 -19.84 -2.20
C ASN A 46 -1.65 -18.82 -1.26
N VAL A 47 -0.84 -17.85 -0.84
CA VAL A 47 -1.25 -16.63 -0.17
C VAL A 47 -2.55 -16.11 -0.78
N LEU A 48 -3.60 -16.05 0.01
CA LEU A 48 -4.85 -15.43 -0.38
C LEU A 48 -4.62 -13.93 -0.43
N ASP A 49 -4.44 -13.39 -1.61
CA ASP A 49 -4.43 -11.96 -1.85
C ASP A 49 -5.85 -11.51 -2.26
N PRO A 50 -6.70 -10.99 -1.38
CA PRO A 50 -7.93 -10.35 -1.82
C PRO A 50 -7.55 -9.13 -2.65
N LEU A 51 -8.11 -9.03 -3.83
CA LEU A 51 -7.84 -7.97 -4.77
C LEU A 51 -9.05 -7.06 -4.87
N HIS A 52 -8.84 -5.78 -4.64
CA HIS A 52 -9.86 -4.77 -4.87
C HIS A 52 -9.48 -3.91 -6.07
N LEU A 53 -10.35 -3.88 -7.07
CA LEU A 53 -10.26 -3.01 -8.22
C LEU A 53 -10.99 -1.71 -7.91
N VAL A 54 -10.30 -0.60 -8.11
CA VAL A 54 -10.92 0.71 -8.14
C VAL A 54 -10.96 1.15 -9.60
N ASP A 55 -11.96 0.70 -10.34
CA ASP A 55 -12.26 1.24 -11.66
C ASP A 55 -13.73 1.03 -12.00
N ASP A 56 -14.50 2.09 -11.87
CA ASP A 56 -15.84 2.22 -12.46
C ASP A 56 -15.93 3.42 -13.40
N SER A 57 -14.81 4.16 -13.62
CA SER A 57 -14.84 5.31 -14.51
C SER A 57 -14.59 4.88 -15.96
N LEU A 58 -15.42 5.38 -16.85
CA LEU A 58 -15.21 5.29 -18.31
C LEU A 58 -13.98 6.11 -18.79
N TYR A 59 -13.20 6.72 -17.87
CA TYR A 59 -12.17 7.70 -18.17
C TYR A 59 -10.91 7.45 -17.31
N ALA A 60 -9.78 7.99 -17.76
CA ALA A 60 -8.51 7.90 -17.04
C ALA A 60 -8.61 8.46 -15.63
N GLU A 61 -8.20 7.67 -14.66
CA GLU A 61 -8.10 8.00 -13.24
C GLU A 61 -6.64 7.81 -12.80
N THR A 62 -6.09 8.80 -12.08
CA THR A 62 -4.78 8.64 -11.45
C THR A 62 -4.95 8.63 -9.93
N VAL A 63 -4.12 7.87 -9.24
CA VAL A 63 -4.00 7.89 -7.79
C VAL A 63 -2.57 8.30 -7.46
N ASN A 64 -2.44 9.46 -6.81
CA ASN A 64 -1.13 10.03 -6.49
C ASN A 64 -0.93 10.23 -4.98
N GLY A 65 -2.00 10.29 -4.18
CA GLY A 65 -1.96 10.36 -2.72
C GLY A 65 -2.82 9.27 -2.11
N MET A 66 -2.30 8.60 -1.08
CA MET A 66 -3.01 7.57 -0.32
C MET A 66 -2.59 7.62 1.13
N ASP A 67 -3.54 7.40 2.05
CA ASP A 67 -3.27 7.16 3.47
C ASP A 67 -4.40 6.38 4.14
N TYR A 68 -4.11 5.71 5.24
CA TYR A 68 -5.07 4.95 6.02
C TYR A 68 -5.54 5.73 7.26
N ASP A 69 -6.80 5.55 7.65
CA ASP A 69 -7.26 5.92 8.98
C ASP A 69 -7.02 4.78 10.00
N ASP A 70 -7.19 5.07 11.29
CA ASP A 70 -7.04 4.11 12.40
C ASP A 70 -8.02 2.92 12.31
N SER A 71 -9.05 3.02 11.49
CA SER A 71 -10.02 1.95 11.23
C SER A 71 -9.62 1.07 10.04
N GLY A 72 -8.51 1.42 9.36
CA GLY A 72 -8.01 0.76 8.17
C GLY A 72 -8.78 1.12 6.89
N ASN A 73 -9.59 2.19 6.88
CA ASN A 73 -10.14 2.69 5.62
C ASN A 73 -9.06 3.42 4.84
N LEU A 74 -8.94 3.13 3.55
CA LEU A 74 -7.98 3.76 2.65
C LEU A 74 -8.58 5.03 2.04
N TYR A 75 -7.99 6.18 2.37
CA TYR A 75 -8.20 7.44 1.67
C TYR A 75 -7.26 7.52 0.47
N TYR A 76 -7.78 7.87 -0.69
CA TYR A 76 -6.97 7.97 -1.90
C TYR A 76 -7.50 9.07 -2.82
N GLY A 77 -6.62 9.63 -3.64
CA GLY A 77 -7.00 10.69 -4.56
C GLY A 77 -5.99 11.00 -5.63
N GLY A 78 -6.44 11.77 -6.60
CA GLY A 78 -5.66 12.14 -7.77
C GLY A 78 -6.46 12.96 -8.75
N SER A 79 -6.32 12.65 -10.04
CA SER A 79 -7.05 13.32 -11.14
C SER A 79 -8.01 12.34 -11.82
N LEU A 80 -9.18 12.82 -12.16
CA LEU A 80 -10.23 12.06 -12.85
C LEU A 80 -10.39 12.57 -14.30
N CYS A 81 -10.84 11.71 -15.21
CA CYS A 81 -11.16 12.06 -16.60
C CYS A 81 -9.98 12.57 -17.44
N GLY A 82 -8.75 12.28 -17.08
CA GLY A 82 -7.57 12.67 -17.86
C GLY A 82 -7.60 12.09 -19.27
N ARG A 83 -7.49 12.94 -20.31
CA ARG A 83 -7.37 12.49 -21.71
C ARG A 83 -5.99 12.80 -22.30
N SER A 84 -5.61 12.04 -23.32
CA SER A 84 -4.40 12.31 -24.09
C SER A 84 -4.43 13.72 -24.70
N SER A 85 -3.29 14.33 -24.78
CA SER A 85 -3.00 15.74 -25.11
C SER A 85 -3.55 16.28 -26.45
N THR A 86 -4.34 15.54 -27.21
CA THR A 86 -4.79 15.93 -28.55
C THR A 86 -6.21 16.55 -28.60
N GLU A 87 -6.99 16.50 -27.51
CA GLU A 87 -8.37 17.02 -27.48
C GLU A 87 -8.61 18.09 -26.40
N VAL A 88 -7.85 19.15 -26.40
CA VAL A 88 -7.81 20.21 -25.36
C VAL A 88 -9.05 21.14 -25.34
N SER A 89 -10.13 20.88 -26.08
CA SER A 89 -11.17 21.90 -26.31
C SER A 89 -12.58 21.60 -25.81
N SER A 90 -12.82 20.53 -25.06
CA SER A 90 -14.19 20.18 -24.60
C SER A 90 -14.21 19.77 -23.14
N THR A 91 -15.04 20.45 -22.34
CA THR A 91 -15.44 20.01 -21.00
C THR A 91 -16.32 18.75 -21.12
N PHE A 92 -16.03 17.75 -20.33
CA PHE A 92 -16.79 16.51 -20.25
C PHE A 92 -17.51 16.41 -18.91
N GLU A 93 -18.57 15.64 -18.87
CA GLU A 93 -19.20 15.25 -17.62
C GLU A 93 -18.40 14.09 -17.02
N CYS A 94 -17.78 14.34 -15.89
CA CYS A 94 -17.03 13.37 -15.10
C CYS A 94 -17.89 12.91 -13.94
N GLU A 95 -17.98 11.60 -13.74
CA GLU A 95 -18.78 10.98 -12.69
C GLU A 95 -17.86 10.17 -11.77
N LEU A 96 -18.10 10.26 -10.47
CA LEU A 96 -17.47 9.45 -9.45
C LEU A 96 -18.54 8.85 -8.54
N THR A 97 -18.66 7.53 -8.54
CA THR A 97 -19.70 6.82 -7.79
C THR A 97 -19.13 6.18 -6.51
N SER A 98 -19.89 6.26 -5.42
CA SER A 98 -19.61 5.62 -4.14
C SER A 98 -20.90 5.10 -3.52
N GLN A 99 -20.80 4.42 -2.37
CA GLN A 99 -22.00 4.04 -1.60
C GLN A 99 -22.79 5.25 -1.10
N SER A 100 -22.14 6.38 -0.84
CA SER A 100 -22.79 7.64 -0.44
C SER A 100 -23.54 8.33 -1.58
N GLY A 101 -23.25 8.00 -2.84
CA GLY A 101 -23.90 8.58 -4.02
C GLY A 101 -22.96 8.73 -5.22
N THR A 102 -23.47 9.42 -6.24
CA THR A 102 -22.68 9.77 -7.43
C THR A 102 -22.50 11.27 -7.49
N GLU A 103 -21.27 11.72 -7.56
CA GLU A 103 -20.90 13.11 -7.83
C GLU A 103 -20.56 13.30 -9.30
N THR A 104 -20.96 14.43 -9.85
CA THR A 104 -20.72 14.77 -11.26
C THR A 104 -20.20 16.19 -11.41
N THR A 105 -19.26 16.40 -12.33
CA THR A 105 -18.76 17.72 -12.66
C THR A 105 -18.49 17.88 -14.15
N LEU A 106 -18.59 19.11 -14.63
CA LEU A 106 -18.16 19.51 -15.97
C LEU A 106 -16.79 20.17 -15.88
N SER A 107 -15.74 19.40 -15.99
CA SER A 107 -14.35 19.89 -15.90
C SER A 107 -13.45 19.22 -16.94
N PHE A 108 -12.25 19.75 -17.12
CA PHE A 108 -11.26 19.16 -18.02
C PHE A 108 -10.59 17.95 -17.37
N THR A 109 -10.05 18.11 -16.16
CA THR A 109 -9.50 17.05 -15.30
C THR A 109 -9.74 17.45 -13.84
N PRO A 110 -10.89 17.10 -13.24
CA PRO A 110 -11.13 17.38 -11.82
C PRO A 110 -10.22 16.49 -10.95
N SER A 111 -9.93 16.98 -9.75
CA SER A 111 -9.36 16.17 -8.67
C SER A 111 -10.45 15.48 -7.88
N TYR A 112 -10.10 14.40 -7.21
CA TYR A 112 -11.02 13.68 -6.34
C TYR A 112 -10.32 13.14 -5.09
N VAL A 113 -11.10 12.97 -4.02
CA VAL A 113 -10.75 12.18 -2.84
C VAL A 113 -11.83 11.12 -2.66
N ALA A 114 -11.43 9.88 -2.49
CA ALA A 114 -12.33 8.77 -2.23
C ALA A 114 -11.88 7.96 -1.03
N VAL A 115 -12.82 7.26 -0.41
CA VAL A 115 -12.57 6.42 0.76
C VAL A 115 -13.05 5.01 0.47
N MET A 116 -12.19 4.04 0.69
CA MET A 116 -12.46 2.62 0.52
C MET A 116 -12.40 1.92 1.88
N ASP A 117 -13.42 1.12 2.19
CA ASP A 117 -13.41 0.29 3.39
C ASP A 117 -12.51 -0.96 3.24
N ASN A 118 -12.32 -1.70 4.33
CA ASN A 118 -11.54 -2.93 4.34
C ASN A 118 -12.10 -4.02 3.42
N GLY A 119 -13.39 -3.96 3.10
CA GLY A 119 -14.04 -4.84 2.13
C GLY A 119 -13.83 -4.43 0.67
N GLY A 120 -13.07 -3.34 0.40
CA GLY A 120 -12.82 -2.82 -0.94
C GLY A 120 -13.97 -2.03 -1.54
N ASN A 121 -14.95 -1.61 -0.73
CA ASN A 121 -16.05 -0.82 -1.22
C ASN A 121 -15.73 0.68 -1.12
N ARG A 122 -15.94 1.44 -2.20
CA ARG A 122 -15.85 2.91 -2.16
C ARG A 122 -17.04 3.47 -1.37
N ILE A 123 -16.82 3.79 -0.09
CA ILE A 123 -17.87 4.25 0.84
C ILE A 123 -18.19 5.74 0.70
N ALA A 124 -17.20 6.55 0.33
CA ALA A 124 -17.35 7.98 0.07
C ALA A 124 -16.50 8.44 -1.11
N ALA A 125 -16.91 9.55 -1.73
CA ALA A 125 -16.13 10.20 -2.80
C ALA A 125 -16.51 11.68 -2.89
N HIS A 126 -15.52 12.55 -3.16
CA HIS A 126 -15.67 14.01 -3.24
C HIS A 126 -14.91 14.54 -4.45
N LEU A 127 -15.54 15.40 -5.23
CA LEU A 127 -14.94 16.03 -6.41
C LEU A 127 -14.54 17.48 -6.13
N PHE A 128 -13.33 17.84 -6.60
CA PHE A 128 -12.79 19.19 -6.54
C PHE A 128 -12.37 19.61 -7.95
N HIS A 129 -12.68 20.85 -8.35
CA HIS A 129 -12.40 21.25 -9.72
C HIS A 129 -12.20 22.76 -9.88
N SER A 130 -11.39 23.12 -10.85
CA SER A 130 -11.22 24.52 -11.28
C SER A 130 -11.86 24.82 -12.65
N GLY A 131 -12.33 23.80 -13.34
CA GLY A 131 -12.73 23.88 -14.74
C GLY A 131 -11.56 23.70 -15.72
N TYR A 132 -10.35 23.54 -15.19
CA TYR A 132 -9.09 23.29 -15.91
C TYR A 132 -8.44 22.02 -15.37
N GLY A 133 -7.15 21.81 -15.62
CA GLY A 133 -6.43 20.67 -15.07
C GLY A 133 -6.12 20.85 -13.59
N ASP A 134 -6.52 19.92 -12.79
CA ASP A 134 -6.29 19.85 -11.36
C ASP A 134 -5.67 18.50 -11.01
N ARG A 135 -4.83 18.44 -9.96
CA ARG A 135 -4.23 17.20 -9.48
C ARG A 135 -4.02 17.24 -7.97
N ILE A 136 -4.33 16.14 -7.32
CA ILE A 136 -3.88 15.84 -5.97
C ILE A 136 -2.54 15.10 -6.09
N ASP A 137 -1.57 15.48 -5.28
CA ASP A 137 -0.26 14.84 -5.21
C ASP A 137 -0.06 14.10 -3.88
N GLU A 138 -0.68 14.60 -2.79
CA GLU A 138 -0.52 14.02 -1.46
C GLU A 138 -1.83 14.04 -0.66
N ILE A 139 -2.04 12.99 0.09
CA ILE A 139 -3.11 12.85 1.10
C ILE A 139 -2.48 12.27 2.35
N ILE A 140 -2.77 12.87 3.51
CA ILE A 140 -2.45 12.29 4.82
C ILE A 140 -3.66 12.37 5.74
N VAL A 141 -3.88 11.32 6.51
CA VAL A 141 -4.88 11.26 7.58
C VAL A 141 -4.21 11.64 8.89
N LEU A 142 -4.75 12.64 9.56
CA LEU A 142 -4.20 13.18 10.81
C LEU A 142 -4.61 12.31 12.00
N GLU A 143 -3.85 12.38 13.10
CA GLU A 143 -4.17 11.65 14.35
C GLU A 143 -5.62 11.84 14.86
N ASN A 144 -6.28 12.95 14.51
CA ASN A 144 -7.67 13.20 14.89
C ASN A 144 -8.71 12.72 13.88
N GLY A 145 -8.28 12.06 12.80
CA GLY A 145 -9.11 11.54 11.72
C GLY A 145 -9.47 12.55 10.64
N ASP A 146 -9.07 13.84 10.73
CA ASP A 146 -9.21 14.78 9.62
C ASP A 146 -8.18 14.45 8.52
N VAL A 147 -8.44 14.92 7.31
CA VAL A 147 -7.62 14.61 6.14
C VAL A 147 -7.02 15.88 5.56
N LEU A 148 -5.71 15.89 5.35
CA LEU A 148 -5.03 16.91 4.56
C LEU A 148 -4.85 16.44 3.13
N VAL A 149 -5.16 17.34 2.21
CA VAL A 149 -5.07 17.09 0.77
C VAL A 149 -4.30 18.23 0.13
N ALA A 150 -3.27 17.89 -0.67
CA ALA A 150 -2.45 18.89 -1.34
C ALA A 150 -2.15 18.52 -2.80
N GLY A 151 -1.78 19.54 -3.59
CA GLY A 151 -1.45 19.36 -4.99
C GLY A 151 -1.40 20.67 -5.75
N GLY A 152 -1.89 20.67 -6.99
CA GLY A 152 -1.95 21.84 -7.86
C GLY A 152 -3.27 21.95 -8.62
N PHE A 153 -3.67 23.17 -8.94
CA PHE A 153 -4.92 23.49 -9.64
C PHE A 153 -4.73 24.56 -10.70
N CYS A 154 -5.69 24.65 -11.63
CA CYS A 154 -5.71 25.71 -12.64
C CYS A 154 -4.68 25.61 -13.78
N TRP A 155 -4.29 24.44 -14.21
CA TRP A 155 -3.38 24.30 -15.34
C TRP A 155 -3.92 24.98 -16.60
N LEU A 156 -3.12 25.88 -17.20
CA LEU A 156 -3.42 26.66 -18.42
C LEU A 156 -4.46 27.79 -18.29
N SER A 157 -4.80 28.27 -17.10
CA SER A 157 -5.71 29.41 -16.90
C SER A 157 -5.00 30.72 -16.54
N ASN A 158 -5.69 31.85 -16.76
CA ASN A 158 -5.22 33.16 -16.36
C ASN A 158 -5.85 33.69 -15.05
N GLU A 159 -7.01 33.16 -14.69
CA GLU A 159 -7.73 33.42 -13.44
C GLU A 159 -8.66 32.24 -13.25
N CYS A 160 -8.56 31.54 -12.16
CA CYS A 160 -9.47 30.47 -11.87
C CYS A 160 -9.76 30.29 -10.38
N TYR A 161 -10.78 29.48 -10.13
CA TYR A 161 -11.27 29.18 -8.81
C TYR A 161 -11.29 27.69 -8.66
N PHE A 162 -10.56 27.16 -7.68
CA PHE A 162 -10.66 25.77 -7.29
C PHE A 162 -11.78 25.62 -6.27
N GLN A 163 -12.73 24.76 -6.55
CA GLN A 163 -13.96 24.62 -5.77
C GLN A 163 -14.31 23.17 -5.52
N GLY A 164 -14.94 22.93 -4.41
CA GLY A 164 -15.57 21.68 -3.97
C GLY A 164 -16.69 22.03 -3.02
N ASP A 165 -17.26 21.05 -2.34
CA ASP A 165 -18.28 21.29 -1.33
C ASP A 165 -17.75 22.25 -0.24
N ASN A 166 -18.40 23.40 -0.07
CA ASN A 166 -18.06 24.46 0.88
C ASN A 166 -16.65 25.07 0.75
N MET A 167 -15.93 24.81 -0.34
CA MET A 167 -14.60 25.36 -0.61
C MET A 167 -14.59 26.23 -1.86
N LEU A 168 -13.90 27.37 -1.75
CA LEU A 168 -13.53 28.22 -2.88
C LEU A 168 -12.14 28.79 -2.65
N LEU A 169 -11.16 28.39 -3.46
CA LEU A 169 -9.82 28.99 -3.51
C LEU A 169 -9.70 29.84 -4.76
N GLU A 170 -9.16 31.02 -4.60
CA GLU A 170 -8.80 31.91 -5.69
C GLU A 170 -7.26 32.00 -5.77
N ALA A 171 -6.71 31.80 -6.95
CA ALA A 171 -5.32 32.08 -7.22
C ALA A 171 -5.21 32.97 -8.46
N PRO A 172 -4.50 34.08 -8.36
CA PRO A 172 -4.33 35.03 -9.45
C PRO A 172 -3.22 34.67 -10.43
N GLY A 173 -2.64 33.48 -10.29
CA GLY A 173 -1.59 32.92 -11.15
C GLY A 173 -2.06 32.70 -12.59
N ARG A 174 -1.09 32.50 -13.49
CA ARG A 174 -1.38 32.18 -14.91
C ARG A 174 -1.13 30.72 -15.25
N ASN A 175 -0.65 29.96 -14.31
CA ASN A 175 -0.18 28.59 -14.47
C ASN A 175 -0.78 27.74 -13.35
N LEU A 176 -0.24 26.56 -13.15
CA LEU A 176 -0.65 25.69 -12.07
C LEU A 176 -0.27 26.32 -10.72
N ASP A 177 -1.22 26.49 -9.82
CA ASP A 177 -1.02 27.04 -8.50
C ASP A 177 -1.18 25.95 -7.43
N ALA A 178 -0.37 26.00 -6.37
CA ALA A 178 -0.41 24.99 -5.31
C ALA A 178 -1.57 25.21 -4.34
N PHE A 179 -2.17 24.14 -3.86
CA PHE A 179 -3.19 24.16 -2.83
C PHE A 179 -2.91 23.16 -1.71
N ILE A 180 -3.45 23.47 -0.54
CA ILE A 180 -3.67 22.53 0.56
C ILE A 180 -5.02 22.86 1.21
N PHE A 181 -5.76 21.81 1.57
CA PHE A 181 -6.95 21.95 2.40
C PHE A 181 -7.04 20.83 3.44
N ARG A 182 -7.75 21.11 4.52
CA ARG A 182 -8.13 20.14 5.55
C ARG A 182 -9.62 19.91 5.47
N MET A 183 -10.03 18.66 5.46
CA MET A 183 -11.43 18.25 5.53
C MET A 183 -11.63 17.28 6.70
N ASP A 184 -12.85 17.23 7.20
CA ASP A 184 -13.25 16.24 8.19
C ASP A 184 -13.58 14.86 7.53
N PRO A 185 -13.75 13.78 8.31
CA PRO A 185 -14.08 12.47 7.75
C PRO A 185 -15.41 12.42 6.97
N SER A 186 -16.29 13.42 7.10
CA SER A 186 -17.51 13.52 6.29
C SER A 186 -17.29 14.17 4.92
N GLY A 187 -16.09 14.71 4.66
CA GLY A 187 -15.72 15.42 3.43
C GLY A 187 -15.97 16.94 3.49
N GLU A 188 -16.40 17.51 4.65
CA GLU A 188 -16.56 18.95 4.79
C GLU A 188 -15.18 19.64 4.93
N VAL A 189 -14.89 20.62 4.06
CA VAL A 189 -13.63 21.35 4.11
C VAL A 189 -13.63 22.35 5.28
N ILE A 190 -12.70 22.14 6.21
CA ILE A 190 -12.52 22.94 7.44
C ILE A 190 -11.80 24.25 7.11
N TRP A 191 -10.72 24.16 6.36
CA TRP A 191 -9.97 25.30 5.84
C TRP A 191 -9.20 24.93 4.57
N SER A 192 -8.81 25.97 3.80
CA SER A 192 -8.01 25.79 2.59
C SER A 192 -7.03 26.95 2.40
N ARG A 193 -5.88 26.68 1.75
CA ARG A 193 -4.83 27.65 1.44
C ARG A 193 -4.29 27.44 0.03
N ALA A 194 -3.93 28.54 -0.63
CA ALA A 194 -3.24 28.53 -1.91
C ALA A 194 -1.87 29.21 -1.81
N PHE A 195 -0.93 28.69 -2.58
CA PHE A 195 0.38 29.27 -2.81
C PHE A 195 0.56 29.42 -4.32
N TRP A 196 1.10 30.57 -4.75
CA TRP A 196 1.24 30.88 -6.17
C TRP A 196 2.46 31.72 -6.48
N SER A 197 2.97 31.60 -7.70
CA SER A 197 3.99 32.45 -8.28
C SER A 197 3.65 32.90 -9.71
N ASP A 198 4.62 33.39 -10.48
CA ASP A 198 4.47 33.60 -11.91
C ASP A 198 4.70 32.30 -12.74
N GLY A 199 5.10 31.18 -12.09
CA GLY A 199 5.35 29.87 -12.69
C GLY A 199 4.34 28.81 -12.24
N ASN A 200 4.64 27.53 -12.48
CA ASN A 200 3.89 26.44 -11.88
C ASN A 200 4.35 26.25 -10.44
N ASP A 201 3.39 25.99 -9.58
CA ASP A 201 3.57 25.78 -8.17
C ASP A 201 2.81 24.52 -7.74
N LEU A 202 3.45 23.67 -6.95
CA LEU A 202 2.92 22.38 -6.53
C LEU A 202 3.35 22.08 -5.09
N ILE A 203 2.47 21.46 -4.31
CA ILE A 203 2.84 20.80 -3.05
C ILE A 203 2.90 19.32 -3.34
N HIS A 204 4.00 18.69 -2.94
CA HIS A 204 4.29 17.29 -3.24
C HIS A 204 4.28 16.40 -2.01
N SER A 205 4.54 16.95 -0.83
CA SER A 205 4.64 16.17 0.40
C SER A 205 4.16 16.95 1.61
N LEU A 206 3.51 16.25 2.52
CA LEU A 206 2.96 16.73 3.78
C LEU A 206 3.43 15.86 4.92
N ASP A 207 3.48 16.44 6.13
CA ASP A 207 3.59 15.67 7.37
C ASP A 207 3.00 16.43 8.55
N GLU A 208 2.49 15.70 9.54
CA GLU A 208 1.97 16.25 10.79
C GLU A 208 3.05 16.31 11.86
N GLY A 209 3.22 17.45 12.48
CA GLY A 209 4.14 17.63 13.58
C GLY A 209 3.51 17.25 14.93
N PRO A 210 4.35 17.10 15.98
CA PRO A 210 3.95 16.51 17.26
C PRO A 210 2.89 17.29 18.06
N ASN A 211 2.51 18.50 17.64
CA ASN A 211 1.44 19.28 18.26
C ASN A 211 0.33 19.65 17.26
N GLY A 212 0.19 18.88 16.17
CA GLY A 212 -0.76 19.11 15.10
C GLY A 212 -0.37 20.28 14.16
N GLU A 213 0.90 20.68 14.17
CA GLU A 213 1.43 21.57 13.13
C GLU A 213 1.56 20.78 11.82
N ILE A 214 1.45 21.48 10.70
CA ILE A 214 1.51 20.89 9.38
C ILE A 214 2.79 21.40 8.70
N TYR A 215 3.60 20.46 8.24
CA TYR A 215 4.75 20.74 7.40
C TYR A 215 4.42 20.38 5.95
N LEU A 216 4.87 21.20 5.02
CA LEU A 216 4.70 20.93 3.60
C LEU A 216 5.95 21.27 2.81
N GLN A 217 6.14 20.54 1.73
CA GLN A 217 7.21 20.76 0.77
C GLN A 217 6.65 20.78 -0.64
N GLY A 218 7.19 21.66 -1.47
CA GLY A 218 6.75 21.80 -2.84
C GLY A 218 7.78 22.45 -3.73
N THR A 219 7.41 22.62 -4.99
CA THR A 219 8.17 23.40 -5.99
C THR A 219 7.41 24.63 -6.38
N PHE A 220 8.13 25.70 -6.75
CA PHE A 220 7.53 26.92 -7.24
C PHE A 220 8.36 27.51 -8.38
N CYS A 221 7.72 28.35 -9.20
CA CYS A 221 8.39 29.03 -10.30
C CYS A 221 8.86 28.17 -11.47
N ASP A 222 8.22 27.01 -11.67
CA ASP A 222 8.56 26.09 -12.76
C ASP A 222 7.96 26.57 -14.10
N VAL A 223 8.56 27.52 -14.78
CA VAL A 223 8.41 27.83 -16.24
C VAL A 223 9.50 28.74 -16.76
N GLY A 224 10.76 28.43 -16.61
CA GLY A 224 11.85 29.09 -17.35
C GLY A 224 11.97 30.63 -17.21
N THR A 225 11.31 31.25 -16.23
CA THR A 225 11.41 32.66 -15.92
C THR A 225 12.46 32.92 -14.86
N SER A 226 13.22 33.94 -15.04
CA SER A 226 14.45 34.15 -14.29
C SER A 226 14.30 34.48 -12.80
N GLN A 227 13.14 34.82 -12.28
CA GLN A 227 12.87 34.99 -10.83
C GLN A 227 11.39 35.22 -10.55
N CYS A 228 10.74 34.36 -9.80
CA CYS A 228 9.41 34.56 -9.27
C CYS A 228 9.43 34.71 -7.74
N ARG A 229 8.32 35.18 -7.21
CA ARG A 229 8.09 35.27 -5.77
C ARG A 229 6.93 34.34 -5.40
N LEU A 230 7.16 33.47 -4.44
CA LEU A 230 6.07 32.70 -3.86
C LEU A 230 5.18 33.61 -3.00
N ASN A 231 3.88 33.57 -3.23
CA ASN A 231 2.86 34.32 -2.50
C ASN A 231 1.87 33.37 -1.88
N SER A 232 1.10 33.82 -0.90
CA SER A 232 -0.02 33.08 -0.31
C SER A 232 -1.24 33.97 -0.08
N ALA A 233 -2.40 33.41 0.06
CA ALA A 233 -3.66 34.09 0.32
C ALA A 233 -3.64 34.97 1.59
N GLU A 234 -2.81 34.63 2.58
CA GLU A 234 -2.63 35.43 3.81
C GLU A 234 -1.67 36.60 3.66
N GLY A 235 -1.19 36.84 2.44
CA GLY A 235 -0.24 37.92 2.17
C GLY A 235 1.18 37.65 2.67
N VAL A 236 1.48 36.43 3.07
CA VAL A 236 2.83 36.00 3.38
C VAL A 236 3.60 35.87 2.07
N GLN A 237 4.67 36.64 1.93
CA GLN A 237 5.53 36.58 0.77
C GLN A 237 6.80 35.81 1.10
N GLY A 238 7.03 34.72 0.40
CA GLY A 238 8.29 33.98 0.43
C GLY A 238 9.42 34.82 -0.23
N PRO A 239 10.66 34.34 -0.13
CA PRO A 239 11.78 34.90 -0.89
C PRO A 239 11.55 34.78 -2.40
N LEU A 240 12.38 35.49 -3.18
CA LEU A 240 12.46 35.28 -4.63
C LEU A 240 13.15 33.95 -4.93
N SER A 241 12.72 33.26 -6.00
CA SER A 241 13.49 32.16 -6.55
C SER A 241 14.89 32.63 -6.96
N LYS A 242 15.82 31.70 -6.97
CA LYS A 242 17.22 31.97 -7.36
C LYS A 242 17.51 31.60 -8.80
N GLY A 243 16.71 30.69 -9.37
CA GLY A 243 16.84 30.16 -10.72
C GLY A 243 15.47 29.95 -11.39
N GLY A 244 15.30 28.86 -12.08
CA GLY A 244 14.01 28.33 -12.56
C GLY A 244 13.15 27.81 -11.41
N ALA A 245 12.71 26.59 -11.47
CA ALA A 245 12.01 25.95 -10.36
C ALA A 245 12.91 25.86 -9.13
N ASP A 246 12.40 26.26 -7.99
CA ASP A 246 13.03 26.15 -6.68
C ASP A 246 12.11 25.40 -5.71
N ILE A 247 12.70 24.83 -4.66
CA ILE A 247 11.97 24.14 -3.58
C ILE A 247 11.45 25.20 -2.59
N PHE A 248 10.23 25.01 -2.09
CA PHE A 248 9.75 25.71 -0.91
C PHE A 248 9.31 24.75 0.18
N ILE A 249 9.46 25.18 1.41
CA ILE A 249 8.97 24.50 2.60
C ILE A 249 8.19 25.49 3.45
N ALA A 250 7.11 25.02 4.08
CA ALA A 250 6.33 25.85 4.98
C ALA A 250 5.89 25.08 6.20
N LYS A 251 5.64 25.81 7.29
CA LYS A 251 4.98 25.32 8.49
C LYS A 251 3.68 26.08 8.68
N LEU A 252 2.60 25.33 8.91
CA LEU A 252 1.28 25.85 9.25
C LEU A 252 0.90 25.38 10.66
N SER A 253 0.05 26.14 11.31
CA SER A 253 -0.66 25.68 12.49
C SER A 253 -1.82 24.77 12.09
N SER A 254 -2.39 24.05 13.02
CA SER A 254 -3.54 23.14 12.79
C SER A 254 -4.79 23.81 12.21
N ASP A 255 -4.93 25.15 12.40
CA ASP A 255 -5.99 25.97 11.80
C ASP A 255 -5.64 26.49 10.38
N GLY A 256 -4.52 26.07 9.82
CA GLY A 256 -4.03 26.46 8.50
C GLY A 256 -3.32 27.82 8.48
N SER A 257 -3.11 28.49 9.61
CA SER A 257 -2.34 29.75 9.65
C SER A 257 -0.88 29.50 9.33
N ILE A 258 -0.30 30.27 8.41
CA ILE A 258 1.08 30.12 7.97
C ILE A 258 2.05 30.69 9.02
N ASN A 259 2.87 29.85 9.61
CA ASN A 259 3.85 30.24 10.63
C ASN A 259 5.14 30.78 9.99
N TRP A 260 5.65 30.07 8.98
CA TRP A 260 6.79 30.50 8.19
C TRP A 260 6.83 29.80 6.83
N VAL A 261 7.51 30.43 5.88
CA VAL A 261 7.84 29.89 4.56
C VAL A 261 9.32 30.09 4.28
N LYS A 262 9.98 29.08 3.74
CA LYS A 262 11.38 29.10 3.28
C LYS A 262 11.45 28.67 1.84
N THR A 263 12.44 29.17 1.13
CA THR A 263 12.77 28.72 -0.23
C THR A 263 14.22 28.29 -0.29
N LEU A 264 14.45 27.18 -0.98
CA LEU A 264 15.73 26.56 -1.21
C LEU A 264 15.96 26.50 -2.71
N GLY A 265 17.12 26.95 -3.19
CA GLY A 265 17.33 26.93 -4.61
C GLY A 265 18.73 27.39 -5.03
N SER A 266 19.06 27.13 -6.27
CA SER A 266 20.29 27.51 -6.96
C SER A 266 20.02 28.46 -8.13
N SER A 267 21.02 28.73 -8.95
CA SER A 267 20.85 29.49 -10.21
C SER A 267 20.31 28.64 -11.36
N THR A 268 20.12 27.35 -11.14
CA THR A 268 19.56 26.38 -12.09
C THR A 268 18.20 25.89 -11.61
N GLU A 269 17.61 24.93 -12.31
CA GLU A 269 16.38 24.29 -11.84
C GLU A 269 16.71 23.33 -10.69
N ASP A 270 16.03 23.49 -9.58
CA ASP A 270 16.09 22.64 -8.43
C ASP A 270 14.71 21.98 -8.30
N HIS A 271 14.67 20.76 -8.76
CA HIS A 271 13.44 20.00 -8.76
C HIS A 271 13.47 18.99 -7.63
N THR A 272 12.34 18.76 -7.30
CA THR A 272 11.92 17.55 -6.65
C THR A 272 11.59 16.47 -7.69
N LEU A 273 11.60 16.79 -8.98
CA LEU A 273 11.18 15.94 -10.08
C LEU A 273 12.37 15.47 -10.94
N GLY A 274 12.63 14.17 -11.00
CA GLY A 274 13.43 13.55 -12.06
C GLY A 274 12.67 13.59 -13.39
N GLY A 275 12.97 14.58 -14.21
CA GLY A 275 12.79 14.62 -15.65
C GLY A 275 11.50 14.09 -16.28
N GLY A 276 10.37 14.76 -16.13
CA GLY A 276 9.18 14.57 -16.96
C GLY A 276 7.86 14.77 -16.21
N TYR A 277 6.88 15.35 -16.88
CA TYR A 277 5.52 15.61 -16.35
C TYR A 277 4.76 14.39 -15.82
N TRP A 278 5.36 13.20 -15.90
CA TRP A 278 4.72 11.91 -15.61
C TRP A 278 5.40 11.11 -14.49
N SER A 279 6.45 11.64 -13.85
CA SER A 279 7.05 10.92 -12.71
C SER A 279 6.25 11.24 -11.45
N LEU A 280 5.51 10.26 -10.99
CA LEU A 280 4.91 10.20 -9.67
C LEU A 280 6.05 10.17 -8.66
N GLN A 281 6.28 11.27 -7.94
CA GLN A 281 7.36 11.35 -6.96
C GLN A 281 6.78 11.81 -5.65
N GLN A 282 6.76 10.91 -4.70
CA GLN A 282 6.70 11.29 -3.31
C GLN A 282 8.03 11.90 -2.95
N MET A 283 8.01 13.12 -2.44
CA MET A 283 9.17 13.72 -1.81
C MET A 283 9.01 13.55 -0.32
N GLY A 284 10.15 13.51 0.36
CA GLY A 284 10.10 13.33 1.76
C GLY A 284 10.15 14.66 2.50
N ILE A 285 9.11 15.01 3.20
CA ILE A 285 9.18 15.89 4.36
C ILE A 285 8.81 15.05 5.58
N VAL A 286 9.60 15.12 6.65
CA VAL A 286 9.34 14.38 7.89
C VAL A 286 9.47 15.32 9.07
N ALA A 287 8.38 15.49 9.80
CA ALA A 287 8.36 16.20 11.07
C ALA A 287 9.14 15.41 12.12
N THR A 288 9.88 16.10 12.97
CA THR A 288 10.66 15.45 14.03
C THR A 288 10.06 15.72 15.40
N SER A 289 10.26 14.81 16.34
CA SER A 289 9.71 14.89 17.70
C SER A 289 10.11 16.16 18.48
N ASP A 290 11.22 16.82 18.09
CA ASP A 290 11.64 18.12 18.61
C ASP A 290 10.85 19.31 18.00
N GLY A 291 9.84 19.04 17.16
CA GLY A 291 9.05 20.02 16.43
C GLY A 291 9.79 20.66 15.26
N GLY A 292 10.95 20.12 14.87
CA GLY A 292 11.66 20.47 13.66
C GLY A 292 11.16 19.70 12.44
N VAL A 293 11.91 19.76 11.33
CA VAL A 293 11.54 19.08 10.09
C VAL A 293 12.78 18.66 9.31
N LEU A 294 12.75 17.45 8.78
CA LEU A 294 13.66 16.97 7.74
C LEU A 294 13.05 17.24 6.37
N VAL A 295 13.87 17.64 5.43
CA VAL A 295 13.48 17.90 4.05
C VAL A 295 14.49 17.27 3.11
N THR A 296 14.03 16.73 2.01
CA THR A 296 14.91 16.14 0.99
C THR A 296 14.59 16.69 -0.40
N GLY A 297 15.48 16.45 -1.33
CA GLY A 297 15.31 16.81 -2.73
C GLY A 297 16.55 16.51 -3.55
N SER A 298 16.42 16.75 -4.85
CA SER A 298 17.52 16.67 -5.82
C SER A 298 17.73 18.02 -6.44
N VAL A 299 18.97 18.42 -6.61
CA VAL A 299 19.31 19.79 -6.97
C VAL A 299 20.24 19.86 -8.16
N CYS A 300 20.35 21.03 -8.77
CA CYS A 300 21.26 21.31 -9.88
C CYS A 300 20.91 20.57 -11.20
N HIS A 301 19.67 20.52 -11.59
CA HIS A 301 19.15 19.63 -12.66
C HIS A 301 19.48 20.04 -14.10
N ASP A 302 19.95 21.23 -14.39
CA ASP A 302 20.22 21.63 -15.78
C ASP A 302 21.58 21.11 -16.26
N SER A 303 21.53 20.10 -17.14
CA SER A 303 22.69 19.43 -17.74
C SER A 303 23.55 20.34 -18.63
N THR A 304 23.09 21.56 -18.98
CA THR A 304 23.80 22.45 -19.89
C THR A 304 24.77 23.40 -19.16
N PHE A 305 24.68 23.55 -17.84
CA PHE A 305 25.43 24.51 -17.04
C PHE A 305 26.01 23.98 -15.72
N LEU A 306 26.50 22.75 -15.71
CA LEU A 306 27.08 22.08 -14.52
C LEU A 306 28.13 22.95 -13.76
N ASP A 307 28.83 23.85 -14.46
CA ASP A 307 29.87 24.68 -13.86
C ASP A 307 29.32 25.87 -13.04
N THR A 308 28.01 26.13 -13.02
CA THR A 308 27.42 27.31 -12.41
C THR A 308 26.41 27.04 -11.31
N CYS A 309 26.01 25.77 -11.09
CA CYS A 309 25.12 25.46 -10.00
C CYS A 309 25.78 25.60 -8.63
N ALA A 310 25.10 26.28 -7.75
CA ALA A 310 25.48 26.42 -6.35
C ALA A 310 24.21 26.48 -5.50
N PHE A 311 23.71 25.31 -5.17
CA PHE A 311 22.58 25.19 -4.23
C PHE A 311 23.07 25.45 -2.81
N ARG A 312 22.51 26.46 -2.15
CA ARG A 312 22.98 26.93 -0.85
C ARG A 312 21.91 26.70 0.21
N LEU A 313 22.23 25.84 1.16
CA LEU A 313 21.47 25.63 2.40
C LEU A 313 21.89 26.64 3.48
N SER A 314 23.17 26.97 3.53
CA SER A 314 23.76 28.03 4.34
C SER A 314 24.87 28.75 3.58
N PRO A 315 25.50 29.80 4.11
CA PRO A 315 26.64 30.43 3.48
C PRO A 315 27.84 29.50 3.22
N ASP A 316 28.00 28.49 4.09
CA ASP A 316 29.12 27.56 4.06
C ASP A 316 28.76 26.22 3.41
N ASP A 317 27.47 25.86 3.39
CA ASP A 317 26.97 24.59 2.90
C ASP A 317 26.40 24.72 1.48
N VAL A 318 27.17 24.23 0.50
CA VAL A 318 26.87 24.38 -0.93
C VAL A 318 27.02 23.07 -1.67
N ILE A 319 25.97 22.68 -2.40
CA ILE A 319 26.00 21.57 -3.35
C ILE A 319 26.21 22.13 -4.75
N THR A 320 27.17 21.58 -5.49
CA THR A 320 27.58 22.07 -6.83
C THR A 320 27.46 21.00 -7.93
N SER A 321 26.87 19.85 -7.62
CA SER A 321 26.64 18.72 -8.52
C SER A 321 25.16 18.34 -8.53
N GLN A 322 24.76 17.54 -9.50
CA GLN A 322 23.40 16.99 -9.57
C GLN A 322 23.25 15.85 -8.56
N ASP A 323 23.01 16.23 -7.32
CA ASP A 323 22.96 15.29 -6.20
C ASP A 323 21.68 15.49 -5.37
N GLY A 324 21.38 14.49 -4.55
CA GLY A 324 20.38 14.56 -3.51
C GLY A 324 20.91 15.17 -2.21
N PHE A 325 20.00 15.53 -1.33
CA PHE A 325 20.32 15.96 0.03
C PHE A 325 19.22 15.59 1.02
N VAL A 326 19.57 15.52 2.29
CA VAL A 326 18.66 15.62 3.43
C VAL A 326 19.13 16.81 4.28
N ALA A 327 18.21 17.66 4.71
CA ALA A 327 18.53 18.80 5.57
C ALA A 327 17.53 18.91 6.72
N LYS A 328 18.00 19.32 7.91
CA LYS A 328 17.17 19.57 9.09
C LYS A 328 16.97 21.05 9.33
N TYR A 329 15.71 21.40 9.61
CA TYR A 329 15.30 22.73 10.08
C TYR A 329 14.62 22.58 11.45
N SER A 330 14.88 23.53 12.35
CA SER A 330 14.22 23.58 13.66
C SER A 330 12.77 24.04 13.55
N ALA A 331 12.01 23.93 14.63
CA ALA A 331 10.60 24.32 14.72
C ALA A 331 10.29 25.75 14.23
N ASN A 332 11.24 26.67 14.32
CA ASN A 332 11.11 28.05 13.83
C ASN A 332 11.66 28.27 12.41
N GLY A 333 11.98 27.20 11.70
CA GLY A 333 12.52 27.24 10.34
C GLY A 333 13.98 27.67 10.25
N THR A 334 14.78 27.53 11.32
CA THR A 334 16.22 27.79 11.27
C THR A 334 16.95 26.53 10.80
N TYR A 335 17.77 26.68 9.74
CA TYR A 335 18.64 25.62 9.25
C TYR A 335 19.59 25.13 10.34
N GLN A 336 19.77 23.81 10.41
CA GLN A 336 20.64 23.14 11.40
C GLN A 336 21.81 22.41 10.76
N TRP A 337 21.54 21.46 9.85
CA TRP A 337 22.55 20.66 9.17
C TRP A 337 22.01 20.08 7.85
N TYR A 338 22.90 19.52 7.04
CA TYR A 338 22.52 18.71 5.89
C TYR A 338 23.49 17.53 5.69
N GLU A 339 23.01 16.51 5.03
CA GLU A 339 23.78 15.42 4.46
C GLU A 339 23.65 15.44 2.95
N LYS A 340 24.80 15.33 2.26
CA LYS A 340 24.84 15.22 0.81
C LYS A 340 24.73 13.74 0.41
N ILE A 341 23.95 13.47 -0.65
CA ILE A 341 23.70 12.13 -1.18
C ILE A 341 24.06 12.13 -2.65
N GLY A 342 25.05 11.32 -3.05
CA GLY A 342 25.41 11.23 -4.46
C GLY A 342 26.90 11.00 -4.71
N GLY A 343 27.26 11.02 -5.99
CA GLY A 343 28.60 10.69 -6.47
C GLY A 343 29.10 11.58 -7.60
N GLY A 344 29.60 10.98 -8.68
CA GLY A 344 30.13 11.69 -9.85
C GLY A 344 29.13 11.81 -11.01
N GLY A 345 27.93 11.26 -10.86
CA GLY A 345 26.84 11.26 -11.85
C GLY A 345 25.66 12.12 -11.43
N VAL A 346 24.50 11.78 -11.92
CA VAL A 346 23.20 12.36 -11.52
C VAL A 346 22.58 11.43 -10.50
N ASP A 347 22.18 11.96 -9.35
CA ASP A 347 21.67 11.14 -8.26
C ASP A 347 20.40 11.81 -7.68
N TYR A 348 19.37 10.98 -7.45
CA TYR A 348 18.06 11.42 -7.04
C TYR A 348 17.67 10.87 -5.69
N VAL A 349 17.09 11.73 -4.86
CA VAL A 349 16.30 11.33 -3.69
C VAL A 349 14.83 11.51 -4.03
N GLN A 350 14.04 10.47 -3.88
CA GLN A 350 12.65 10.43 -4.29
C GLN A 350 11.68 10.14 -3.14
N VAL A 351 12.17 9.51 -2.08
CA VAL A 351 11.37 9.13 -0.93
C VAL A 351 12.12 9.35 0.36
N MET A 352 11.41 9.82 1.39
CA MET A 352 11.87 9.83 2.77
C MET A 352 10.64 9.56 3.66
N VAL A 353 10.71 8.52 4.49
CA VAL A 353 9.62 8.13 5.41
C VAL A 353 10.19 7.91 6.81
N PRO A 354 9.43 8.23 7.87
CA PRO A 354 9.87 7.94 9.24
C PRO A 354 9.95 6.42 9.45
N LEU A 355 11.00 5.96 10.11
CA LEU A 355 11.16 4.58 10.57
C LEU A 355 10.84 4.48 12.07
N ASP A 356 11.27 5.48 12.82
CA ASP A 356 10.94 5.71 14.23
C ASP A 356 11.23 7.18 14.60
N ASP A 357 11.14 7.51 15.89
CA ASP A 357 11.36 8.88 16.40
C ASP A 357 12.70 9.51 16.00
N ASN A 358 13.72 8.71 15.67
CA ASN A 358 15.09 9.17 15.43
C ASN A 358 15.62 8.78 14.06
N ARG A 359 14.98 7.83 13.38
CA ARG A 359 15.48 7.28 12.12
C ARG A 359 14.48 7.51 10.99
N VAL A 360 15.02 7.76 9.80
CA VAL A 360 14.27 7.86 8.55
C VAL A 360 14.87 6.94 7.50
N LEU A 361 14.01 6.32 6.71
CA LEU A 361 14.43 5.68 5.46
C LEU A 361 14.45 6.75 4.38
N VAL A 362 15.53 6.79 3.61
CA VAL A 362 15.72 7.68 2.46
C VAL A 362 16.03 6.83 1.24
N GLY A 363 15.40 7.09 0.11
CA GLY A 363 15.60 6.28 -1.09
C GLY A 363 15.45 7.05 -2.39
N GLY A 364 15.87 6.41 -3.48
CA GLY A 364 15.80 7.01 -4.80
C GLY A 364 16.49 6.16 -5.87
N ASN A 365 17.09 6.84 -6.85
CA ASN A 365 17.90 6.17 -7.86
C ASN A 365 19.17 6.94 -8.18
N HIS A 366 20.24 6.24 -8.58
CA HIS A 366 21.52 6.84 -8.90
C HIS A 366 22.08 6.38 -10.24
N TYR A 367 22.79 7.31 -10.89
CA TYR A 367 23.53 7.08 -12.13
C TYR A 367 25.05 7.11 -11.89
N SER A 368 25.45 7.33 -10.65
CA SER A 368 26.85 7.44 -10.26
C SER A 368 27.52 6.08 -10.17
N SER A 369 28.65 5.93 -10.87
CA SER A 369 29.47 4.71 -10.74
C SER A 369 30.14 4.55 -9.36
N ASN A 370 30.03 5.55 -8.50
CA ASN A 370 30.52 5.56 -7.12
C ASN A 370 29.54 6.43 -6.31
N PHE A 371 28.38 5.89 -6.02
CA PHE A 371 27.36 6.54 -5.23
C PHE A 371 27.68 6.43 -3.74
N THR A 372 27.48 7.51 -3.00
CA THR A 372 27.86 7.57 -1.57
C THR A 372 26.79 8.27 -0.74
N VAL A 373 26.61 7.75 0.47
CA VAL A 373 26.20 8.51 1.67
C VAL A 373 27.35 8.47 2.67
N THR A 374 27.38 9.38 3.64
CA THR A 374 28.52 9.45 4.58
C THR A 374 28.78 8.10 5.26
N GLY A 375 29.95 7.54 5.01
CA GLY A 375 30.39 6.25 5.58
C GLY A 375 30.09 5.00 4.74
N TYR A 376 29.24 5.11 3.71
CA TYR A 376 28.85 3.99 2.84
C TYR A 376 28.98 4.36 1.36
N TRP A 377 29.18 3.35 0.51
CA TRP A 377 29.24 3.52 -0.93
C TRP A 377 28.79 2.25 -1.67
N VAL A 378 28.22 2.44 -2.84
CA VAL A 378 27.82 1.38 -3.78
C VAL A 378 28.25 1.76 -5.20
N ASN A 379 28.35 0.77 -6.08
CA ASN A 379 28.65 0.99 -7.49
C ASN A 379 27.40 0.71 -8.34
N ASN A 380 27.14 1.59 -9.29
CA ASN A 380 26.12 1.35 -10.29
C ASN A 380 26.45 0.11 -11.14
N SER A 381 25.51 -0.83 -11.23
CA SER A 381 25.63 -2.07 -11.99
C SER A 381 24.97 -2.01 -13.36
N GLY A 382 24.06 -1.05 -13.55
CA GLY A 382 23.27 -0.82 -14.76
C GLY A 382 23.47 0.56 -15.37
N SER A 383 22.41 1.19 -15.84
CA SER A 383 22.37 2.59 -16.24
C SER A 383 21.82 3.48 -15.12
N SER A 384 20.89 2.98 -14.30
CA SER A 384 20.38 3.61 -13.08
C SER A 384 19.98 2.52 -12.10
N ASP A 385 20.49 2.57 -10.88
CA ASP A 385 20.15 1.61 -9.81
C ASP A 385 19.26 2.27 -8.77
N ALA A 386 18.29 1.54 -8.25
CA ALA A 386 17.47 1.94 -7.11
C ALA A 386 18.30 1.80 -5.83
N TRP A 387 18.17 2.72 -4.90
CA TRP A 387 18.88 2.67 -3.63
C TRP A 387 18.00 3.13 -2.47
N TRP A 388 18.30 2.65 -1.28
CA TRP A 388 17.77 3.18 -0.02
C TRP A 388 18.81 3.09 1.09
N ALA A 389 18.63 3.92 2.09
CA ALA A 389 19.53 4.01 3.24
C ALA A 389 18.73 4.44 4.48
N ILE A 390 19.22 4.12 5.65
CA ILE A 390 18.65 4.54 6.93
C ILE A 390 19.54 5.61 7.54
N LEU A 391 18.96 6.76 7.86
CA LEU A 391 19.62 7.88 8.52
C LEU A 391 19.07 8.07 9.93
N ASN A 392 19.95 7.96 10.92
CA ASN A 392 19.66 8.45 12.26
C ASN A 392 19.90 9.96 12.32
N HIS A 393 18.83 10.73 12.37
CA HIS A 393 18.90 12.18 12.22
C HIS A 393 19.28 12.93 13.52
N GLU A 394 19.29 12.25 14.67
CA GLU A 394 19.74 12.85 15.93
C GLU A 394 21.27 12.94 15.99
N ASN A 395 21.95 11.86 15.64
CA ASN A 395 23.42 11.81 15.66
C ASN A 395 24.05 12.05 14.29
N GLN A 396 23.23 12.18 13.21
CA GLN A 396 23.65 12.37 11.82
C GLN A 396 24.51 11.20 11.31
N GLU A 397 24.15 9.97 11.68
CA GLU A 397 24.85 8.75 11.25
C GLU A 397 23.95 7.93 10.32
N TRP A 398 24.51 7.48 9.21
CA TRP A 398 23.87 6.49 8.35
C TRP A 398 24.11 5.09 8.92
N GLU A 399 23.06 4.29 9.00
CA GLU A 399 23.12 2.94 9.58
C GLU A 399 23.23 1.85 8.52
N GLY A 400 22.98 2.17 7.24
CA GLY A 400 23.12 1.27 6.10
C GLY A 400 22.90 1.98 4.77
N LEU A 401 23.35 1.34 3.70
CA LEU A 401 23.06 1.71 2.31
C LEU A 401 22.94 0.44 1.49
N TRP A 402 21.84 0.31 0.80
CA TRP A 402 21.53 -0.83 -0.07
C TRP A 402 21.13 -0.33 -1.46
N ASP A 403 21.44 -1.11 -2.46
CA ASP A 403 21.09 -0.84 -3.84
C ASP A 403 20.55 -2.09 -4.54
N SER A 404 19.94 -1.89 -5.68
CA SER A 404 19.55 -2.97 -6.57
C SER A 404 20.70 -3.35 -7.50
N ASP A 405 20.76 -4.64 -7.87
CA ASP A 405 21.70 -5.15 -8.88
C ASP A 405 20.90 -5.70 -10.07
N GLU A 406 20.89 -4.94 -11.16
CA GLU A 406 20.18 -5.34 -12.36
C GLU A 406 20.93 -5.03 -13.65
N THR A 407 20.46 -5.65 -14.73
CA THR A 407 21.01 -5.42 -16.08
C THR A 407 20.36 -4.23 -16.80
N GLY A 408 19.41 -3.52 -16.15
CA GLY A 408 18.64 -2.41 -16.71
C GLY A 408 18.57 -1.22 -15.76
N ASP A 409 17.57 -0.37 -15.95
CA ASP A 409 17.28 0.75 -15.04
C ASP A 409 16.34 0.30 -13.93
N ALA A 410 16.59 0.73 -12.68
CA ALA A 410 15.65 0.61 -11.59
C ALA A 410 15.44 1.94 -10.85
N TYR A 411 14.23 2.09 -10.32
CA TYR A 411 13.78 3.30 -9.63
C TYR A 411 12.93 2.92 -8.43
N ILE A 412 13.13 3.59 -7.30
CA ILE A 412 12.18 3.61 -6.18
C ILE A 412 11.22 4.76 -6.43
N HIS A 413 9.92 4.52 -6.25
CA HIS A 413 8.88 5.54 -6.34
C HIS A 413 8.24 5.82 -4.99
N SER A 414 8.15 4.83 -4.11
CA SER A 414 7.49 4.95 -2.83
C SER A 414 8.08 3.98 -1.82
N ALA A 415 7.95 4.31 -0.55
CA ALA A 415 8.21 3.43 0.58
C ALA A 415 7.18 3.68 1.69
N SER A 416 6.96 2.67 2.49
CA SER A 416 6.11 2.73 3.68
C SER A 416 6.74 1.90 4.80
N VAL A 417 6.49 2.32 6.04
CA VAL A 417 6.95 1.61 7.24
C VAL A 417 5.72 1.25 8.07
N GLY A 418 5.58 -0.03 8.39
CA GLY A 418 4.51 -0.52 9.24
C GLY A 418 4.79 -0.27 10.73
N SER A 419 3.75 -0.35 11.56
CA SER A 419 3.85 -0.16 13.02
C SER A 419 4.80 -1.14 13.72
N ASN A 420 5.06 -2.28 13.10
CA ASN A 420 6.04 -3.29 13.56
C ASN A 420 7.49 -3.02 13.10
N GLY A 421 7.74 -1.90 12.38
CA GLY A 421 9.05 -1.53 11.83
C GLY A 421 9.41 -2.23 10.52
N GLU A 422 8.51 -3.00 9.93
CA GLU A 422 8.70 -3.57 8.61
C GLU A 422 8.63 -2.50 7.52
N ILE A 423 9.50 -2.61 6.54
CA ILE A 423 9.66 -1.65 5.45
C ILE A 423 9.17 -2.27 4.15
N VAL A 424 8.29 -1.58 3.44
CA VAL A 424 7.93 -1.92 2.07
C VAL A 424 8.45 -0.81 1.15
N VAL A 425 9.29 -1.16 0.20
CA VAL A 425 9.75 -0.27 -0.88
C VAL A 425 9.17 -0.72 -2.21
N ALA A 426 8.81 0.22 -3.05
CA ALA A 426 8.19 -0.07 -4.33
C ALA A 426 8.70 0.84 -5.45
N GLY A 427 8.64 0.33 -6.67
CA GLY A 427 9.16 1.07 -7.81
C GLY A 427 8.95 0.42 -9.17
N SER A 428 9.86 0.72 -10.07
CA SER A 428 9.88 0.15 -11.42
C SER A 428 11.30 -0.18 -11.87
N GLY A 429 11.40 -1.01 -12.89
CA GLY A 429 12.70 -1.35 -13.47
C GLY A 429 12.60 -2.05 -14.83
N CYS A 430 13.75 -2.48 -15.34
CA CYS A 430 13.82 -3.24 -16.59
C CYS A 430 13.38 -2.48 -17.84
N TRP A 431 13.57 -1.19 -17.92
CA TRP A 431 13.24 -0.42 -19.11
C TRP A 431 14.12 -0.82 -20.30
N GLN A 432 13.50 -1.20 -21.45
CA GLN A 432 14.13 -1.47 -22.74
C GLN A 432 15.05 -2.71 -22.84
N ILE A 433 15.18 -3.54 -21.83
CA ILE A 433 16.09 -4.71 -21.84
C ILE A 433 15.31 -6.02 -21.66
N THR A 434 15.62 -7.03 -22.50
CA THR A 434 15.03 -8.37 -22.42
C THR A 434 16.07 -9.47 -22.62
N PRO A 435 16.18 -10.51 -21.80
CA PRO A 435 15.52 -10.63 -20.50
C PRO A 435 16.17 -9.70 -19.46
N CYS A 436 15.41 -9.26 -18.49
CA CYS A 436 15.87 -8.44 -17.39
C CYS A 436 15.60 -9.15 -16.05
N THR A 437 16.51 -8.97 -15.13
CA THR A 437 16.41 -9.50 -13.78
C THR A 437 16.66 -8.35 -12.81
N ILE A 438 15.77 -8.14 -11.87
CA ILE A 438 15.98 -7.24 -10.73
C ILE A 438 16.40 -8.12 -9.55
N GLU A 439 17.54 -7.80 -8.95
CA GLU A 439 18.01 -8.38 -7.70
C GLU A 439 18.07 -7.29 -6.64
N VAL A 440 17.31 -7.46 -5.57
CA VAL A 440 17.22 -6.49 -4.48
C VAL A 440 17.23 -7.26 -3.17
N ALA A 441 18.11 -6.87 -2.23
CA ALA A 441 18.26 -7.50 -0.93
C ALA A 441 18.31 -9.04 -0.99
N GLY A 442 19.04 -9.60 -1.99
CA GLY A 442 19.21 -11.04 -2.19
C GLY A 442 17.98 -11.78 -2.75
N LYS A 443 16.90 -11.07 -3.06
CA LYS A 443 15.73 -11.62 -3.78
C LYS A 443 15.79 -11.24 -5.25
N THR A 444 15.52 -12.21 -6.10
CA THR A 444 15.61 -12.06 -7.56
C THR A 444 14.23 -12.13 -8.18
N HIS A 445 13.92 -11.17 -9.05
CA HIS A 445 12.72 -11.16 -9.84
C HIS A 445 13.03 -11.06 -11.34
N ASN A 446 12.50 -12.01 -12.14
CA ASN A 446 12.73 -12.04 -13.58
C ASN A 446 11.64 -11.27 -14.31
N GLY A 447 12.02 -10.16 -14.93
CA GLY A 447 11.13 -9.33 -15.74
C GLY A 447 10.87 -9.89 -17.13
N ARG A 448 9.68 -9.59 -17.65
CA ARG A 448 9.36 -9.70 -19.08
C ARG A 448 9.57 -8.33 -19.73
N SER A 449 9.79 -8.26 -21.02
CA SER A 449 10.18 -7.06 -21.76
C SER A 449 9.26 -5.85 -21.50
N TYR A 450 9.84 -4.65 -21.48
CA TYR A 450 9.24 -3.29 -21.44
C TYR A 450 8.94 -2.65 -20.08
N GLY A 451 9.59 -3.09 -19.02
CA GLY A 451 9.43 -2.50 -17.69
C GLY A 451 8.50 -3.35 -16.80
N ILE A 452 8.86 -3.42 -15.55
CA ILE A 452 8.09 -4.06 -14.49
C ILE A 452 7.92 -3.10 -13.32
N GLY A 453 6.77 -3.16 -12.67
CA GLY A 453 6.64 -2.67 -11.30
C GLY A 453 7.15 -3.73 -10.33
N TRP A 454 7.60 -3.30 -9.20
CA TRP A 454 8.02 -4.20 -8.12
C TRP A 454 7.72 -3.60 -6.76
N ALA A 455 7.46 -4.47 -5.79
CA ALA A 455 7.42 -4.15 -4.38
C ALA A 455 8.24 -5.18 -3.60
N LEU A 456 8.94 -4.73 -2.58
CA LEU A 456 9.85 -5.52 -1.76
C LEU A 456 9.57 -5.23 -0.29
N LYS A 457 9.42 -6.27 0.53
CA LYS A 457 9.34 -6.15 1.99
C LYS A 457 10.66 -6.55 2.61
N VAL A 458 11.17 -5.72 3.51
CA VAL A 458 12.43 -5.91 4.23
C VAL A 458 12.30 -5.44 5.67
N ASP A 459 13.21 -5.90 6.53
CA ASP A 459 13.45 -5.31 7.84
C ASP A 459 14.48 -4.16 7.77
N ASP A 460 14.79 -3.53 8.91
CA ASP A 460 15.76 -2.43 9.00
C ASP A 460 17.23 -2.85 8.82
N GLU A 461 17.51 -4.16 8.78
CA GLU A 461 18.81 -4.74 8.38
C GLU A 461 18.85 -5.14 6.89
N ALA A 462 17.76 -4.85 6.14
CA ALA A 462 17.51 -5.24 4.75
C ALA A 462 17.47 -6.76 4.51
N ASN A 463 17.10 -7.55 5.53
CA ASN A 463 16.72 -8.93 5.28
C ASN A 463 15.39 -8.94 4.57
N SER A 464 15.34 -9.53 3.39
CA SER A 464 14.15 -9.52 2.56
C SER A 464 13.20 -10.65 2.91
N ASP A 465 11.94 -10.32 3.14
CA ASP A 465 10.86 -11.29 3.30
C ASP A 465 10.38 -11.77 1.92
N TRP A 466 9.88 -10.87 1.11
CA TRP A 466 9.42 -11.18 -0.25
C TRP A 466 9.66 -10.05 -1.24
N ILE A 467 9.69 -10.41 -2.53
CA ILE A 467 9.58 -9.49 -3.66
C ILE A 467 8.40 -9.89 -4.54
N ARG A 468 7.58 -8.92 -4.94
CA ARG A 468 6.45 -9.11 -5.86
C ARG A 468 6.65 -8.26 -7.11
N GLY A 469 6.46 -8.88 -8.27
CA GLY A 469 6.51 -8.18 -9.56
C GLY A 469 5.12 -7.92 -10.12
N VAL A 470 4.99 -6.76 -10.75
CA VAL A 470 3.80 -6.32 -11.48
C VAL A 470 4.14 -6.29 -12.97
N TYR A 471 3.35 -6.99 -13.75
CA TYR A 471 3.57 -7.11 -15.20
C TYR A 471 2.39 -6.60 -15.98
N SER A 472 2.67 -5.88 -17.08
CA SER A 472 1.69 -5.60 -18.11
C SER A 472 1.83 -6.61 -19.28
N THR A 473 0.72 -6.98 -19.89
CA THR A 473 0.73 -7.81 -21.11
C THR A 473 1.02 -7.01 -22.37
N THR A 474 0.90 -5.70 -22.29
CA THR A 474 1.24 -4.76 -23.37
C THR A 474 2.67 -4.25 -23.24
N ARG A 475 3.14 -3.49 -24.24
CA ARG A 475 4.52 -2.97 -24.31
C ARG A 475 4.81 -1.81 -23.34
N SER A 476 3.93 -1.52 -22.38
CA SER A 476 4.14 -0.42 -21.44
C SER A 476 4.50 -0.92 -20.04
N ALA A 477 5.30 -0.13 -19.36
CA ALA A 477 5.63 -0.38 -17.98
C ALA A 477 4.42 -0.10 -17.07
N SER A 478 4.23 -0.94 -16.08
CA SER A 478 3.27 -0.69 -14.99
C SER A 478 4.05 -0.56 -13.70
N PRO A 479 4.58 0.66 -13.39
CA PRO A 479 5.30 0.88 -12.14
C PRO A 479 4.36 0.66 -10.95
N VAL A 480 4.89 0.30 -9.80
CA VAL A 480 4.20 0.55 -8.53
C VAL A 480 4.53 1.99 -8.14
N SER A 481 3.55 2.88 -8.23
CA SER A 481 3.77 4.32 -8.02
C SER A 481 3.72 4.72 -6.57
N GLN A 482 2.89 4.04 -5.79
CA GLN A 482 2.79 4.23 -4.35
C GLN A 482 2.63 2.89 -3.65
N VAL A 483 3.15 2.81 -2.44
CA VAL A 483 2.93 1.72 -1.49
C VAL A 483 2.66 2.33 -0.13
N LEU A 484 1.73 1.75 0.59
CA LEU A 484 1.34 2.18 1.92
C LEU A 484 1.04 0.95 2.77
N GLN A 485 1.44 0.97 4.02
CA GLN A 485 1.16 -0.09 4.98
C GLN A 485 0.37 0.50 6.15
N ASN A 486 -0.69 -0.19 6.59
CA ASN A 486 -1.45 0.21 7.76
C ASN A 486 -0.94 -0.50 9.04
N ASP A 487 -1.55 -0.17 10.18
CA ASP A 487 -1.18 -0.74 11.49
C ASP A 487 -1.51 -2.24 11.62
N PHE A 488 -2.36 -2.76 10.75
CA PHE A 488 -2.70 -4.19 10.68
C PHE A 488 -1.75 -4.98 9.77
N GLY A 489 -0.78 -4.31 9.13
CA GLY A 489 0.15 -4.91 8.18
C GLY A 489 -0.37 -5.00 6.74
N ASP A 490 -1.60 -4.55 6.45
CA ASP A 490 -2.13 -4.53 5.10
C ASP A 490 -1.33 -3.57 4.20
N ILE A 491 -1.10 -3.97 2.97
CA ILE A 491 -0.29 -3.20 2.02
C ILE A 491 -1.14 -2.77 0.83
N ALA A 492 -1.38 -1.46 0.71
CA ALA A 492 -1.98 -0.87 -0.47
C ALA A 492 -0.91 -0.49 -1.50
N MET A 493 -1.19 -0.76 -2.76
CA MET A 493 -0.32 -0.39 -3.89
C MET A 493 -1.14 0.30 -4.97
N SER A 494 -0.66 1.46 -5.42
CA SER A 494 -1.18 2.13 -6.61
C SER A 494 -0.35 1.76 -7.83
N ILE A 495 -1.00 1.24 -8.85
CA ILE A 495 -0.39 0.78 -10.09
C ILE A 495 -1.03 1.56 -11.24
N PRO A 496 -0.37 2.62 -11.73
CA PRO A 496 -0.86 3.36 -12.89
C PRO A 496 -0.94 2.46 -14.09
N ASN A 497 -1.92 2.76 -14.91
CA ASN A 497 -2.30 1.94 -16.03
C ASN A 497 -1.20 1.72 -17.07
N CYS A 498 -1.37 0.62 -17.80
CA CYS A 498 -0.63 0.35 -19.01
C CYS A 498 -1.09 1.29 -20.13
N TYR A 499 -0.17 2.09 -20.62
CA TYR A 499 -0.35 2.93 -21.81
C TYR A 499 -0.15 2.06 -23.06
N SER A 500 -1.17 1.94 -23.91
CA SER A 500 -1.06 1.25 -25.20
C SER A 500 -0.85 2.24 -26.34
N GLU A 501 0.29 2.17 -27.03
CA GLU A 501 0.53 2.98 -28.23
C GLU A 501 -0.33 2.54 -29.45
N ASP A 502 -0.94 1.35 -29.38
CA ASP A 502 -1.57 0.69 -30.53
C ASP A 502 -3.12 0.75 -30.54
N ASN A 503 -3.80 1.52 -29.70
CA ASN A 503 -5.28 1.62 -29.60
C ASN A 503 -6.00 0.26 -29.44
N GLU A 504 -5.35 -0.76 -28.92
CA GLU A 504 -6.00 -2.02 -28.57
C GLU A 504 -6.41 -1.97 -27.09
N ASN A 505 -7.71 -2.08 -26.86
CA ASN A 505 -8.39 -1.98 -25.54
C ASN A 505 -8.06 -3.12 -24.55
N ASP A 506 -6.96 -3.83 -24.73
CA ASP A 506 -6.60 -5.00 -23.96
C ASP A 506 -5.35 -4.74 -23.12
N CYS A 507 -5.51 -3.92 -22.08
CA CYS A 507 -4.49 -3.80 -21.05
C CYS A 507 -4.79 -4.75 -19.90
N SER A 508 -3.89 -5.68 -19.63
CA SER A 508 -3.98 -6.53 -18.46
C SER A 508 -2.72 -6.44 -17.61
N ILE A 509 -2.93 -6.30 -16.31
CA ILE A 509 -1.88 -6.29 -15.28
C ILE A 509 -1.88 -7.65 -14.61
N THR A 510 -0.72 -8.28 -14.49
CA THR A 510 -0.56 -9.54 -13.76
C THR A 510 0.32 -9.34 -12.54
N MET A 511 -0.14 -9.80 -11.38
CA MET A 511 0.59 -9.80 -10.13
C MET A 511 0.20 -11.02 -9.30
N GLY A 512 1.16 -11.70 -8.66
CA GLY A 512 0.90 -12.87 -7.82
C GLY A 512 0.16 -14.03 -8.54
N GLY A 513 0.29 -14.13 -9.87
CA GLY A 513 -0.42 -15.15 -10.68
C GLY A 513 -1.84 -14.75 -11.11
N HIS A 514 -2.38 -13.64 -10.66
CA HIS A 514 -3.68 -13.09 -11.06
C HIS A 514 -3.52 -12.05 -12.15
N THR A 515 -4.41 -12.07 -13.15
CA THR A 515 -4.40 -11.14 -14.28
C THR A 515 -5.69 -10.33 -14.28
N PHE A 516 -5.55 -9.01 -14.33
CA PHE A 516 -6.63 -8.04 -14.33
C PHE A 516 -6.67 -7.35 -15.67
N ASN A 517 -7.85 -7.30 -16.25
CA ASN A 517 -8.12 -6.55 -17.48
C ASN A 517 -8.60 -5.16 -17.07
N SER A 518 -7.84 -4.14 -17.40
CA SER A 518 -8.19 -2.75 -17.13
C SER A 518 -8.72 -2.08 -18.40
N VAL A 519 -9.57 -1.09 -18.23
CA VAL A 519 -9.92 -0.14 -19.29
C VAL A 519 -8.72 0.79 -19.51
N GLU A 520 -8.52 1.24 -20.73
CA GLU A 520 -7.41 2.13 -21.11
C GLU A 520 -7.34 3.36 -20.19
N ASN A 521 -6.21 3.53 -19.50
CA ASN A 521 -5.87 4.65 -18.61
C ASN A 521 -6.52 4.69 -17.20
N ALA A 522 -6.93 3.59 -16.60
CA ALA A 522 -7.31 3.53 -15.19
C ALA A 522 -6.13 3.18 -14.27
N THR A 523 -6.14 3.60 -13.02
CA THR A 523 -5.18 3.16 -12.00
C THR A 523 -5.78 1.99 -11.23
N LEU A 524 -5.00 0.93 -11.05
CA LEU A 524 -5.34 -0.18 -10.20
C LEU A 524 -4.84 0.12 -8.78
N ILE A 525 -5.72 0.11 -7.79
CA ILE A 525 -5.33 0.00 -6.39
C ILE A 525 -5.46 -1.47 -6.00
N ARG A 526 -4.37 -2.01 -5.46
CA ARG A 526 -4.36 -3.34 -4.88
C ARG A 526 -4.09 -3.24 -3.40
N VAL A 527 -4.93 -3.88 -2.60
CA VAL A 527 -4.69 -4.06 -1.17
C VAL A 527 -4.36 -5.53 -0.94
N MET A 528 -3.22 -5.79 -0.33
CA MET A 528 -2.83 -7.10 0.17
C MET A 528 -3.21 -7.12 1.65
N ILE A 529 -4.21 -7.88 2.01
CA ILE A 529 -4.59 -8.10 3.40
C ILE A 529 -3.78 -9.30 3.88
N LEU A 530 -2.88 -9.07 4.80
CA LEU A 530 -1.99 -10.09 5.35
C LEU A 530 -2.61 -10.80 6.55
N ASP A 531 -3.54 -10.16 7.22
CA ASP A 531 -4.29 -10.62 8.37
C ASP A 531 -5.76 -10.22 8.17
N PHE A 532 -6.60 -11.17 7.74
CA PHE A 532 -7.94 -10.87 7.23
C PHE A 532 -8.96 -10.61 8.34
N ASP A 533 -8.89 -11.32 9.46
CA ASP A 533 -9.78 -11.18 10.62
C ASP A 533 -9.19 -10.33 11.74
N ARG A 534 -7.91 -9.91 11.56
CA ARG A 534 -7.23 -8.93 12.43
C ARG A 534 -7.03 -9.40 13.86
N ASP A 535 -6.78 -10.67 14.00
CA ASP A 535 -6.45 -11.27 15.28
C ASP A 535 -4.96 -11.11 15.66
N GLY A 536 -4.11 -10.67 14.70
CA GLY A 536 -2.67 -10.47 14.88
C GLY A 536 -1.82 -11.62 14.33
N VAL A 537 -2.42 -12.68 13.81
CA VAL A 537 -1.75 -13.79 13.11
C VAL A 537 -1.91 -13.60 11.60
N VAL A 538 -0.79 -13.61 10.87
CA VAL A 538 -0.87 -13.45 9.41
C VAL A 538 -1.48 -14.69 8.77
N ASN A 539 -2.31 -14.50 7.74
CA ASN A 539 -3.04 -15.57 7.02
C ASN A 539 -2.18 -16.78 6.60
N GLU A 540 -0.85 -16.64 6.46
CA GLU A 540 0.05 -17.75 6.11
C GLU A 540 0.36 -18.67 7.31
N LEU A 541 0.21 -18.17 8.53
CA LEU A 541 0.48 -18.88 9.79
C LEU A 541 -0.80 -19.16 10.57
N ASP A 542 -1.91 -18.65 10.10
CA ASP A 542 -3.21 -18.67 10.71
C ASP A 542 -4.03 -19.86 10.19
N ASN A 543 -4.49 -20.70 11.09
CA ASN A 543 -5.33 -21.84 10.78
C ASN A 543 -6.80 -21.42 10.56
N CYS A 544 -7.21 -20.25 11.08
CA CYS A 544 -8.54 -19.66 10.95
C CYS A 544 -8.54 -18.31 10.22
N PRO A 545 -7.92 -18.14 9.04
CA PRO A 545 -7.58 -16.84 8.43
C PRO A 545 -8.79 -15.98 7.97
N ALA A 546 -9.99 -16.35 8.30
CA ALA A 546 -11.24 -15.62 8.07
C ALA A 546 -12.20 -15.87 9.24
N GLY A 547 -11.64 -15.93 10.43
CA GLY A 547 -12.30 -16.19 11.69
C GLY A 547 -13.13 -15.01 12.21
N ASP A 548 -13.40 -15.03 13.50
CA ASP A 548 -14.13 -13.97 14.19
C ASP A 548 -13.27 -12.71 14.35
N GLU A 549 -13.81 -11.55 14.04
CA GLU A 549 -13.14 -10.26 14.19
C GLU A 549 -13.25 -9.71 15.62
N GLY A 550 -12.27 -8.88 16.04
CA GLY A 550 -12.36 -8.05 17.26
C GLY A 550 -11.78 -8.69 18.52
N TRP A 551 -10.92 -9.65 18.36
CA TRP A 551 -10.09 -10.23 19.41
C TRP A 551 -8.62 -10.18 18.98
N THR A 552 -7.71 -10.62 19.82
CA THR A 552 -6.27 -10.68 19.49
C THR A 552 -5.73 -12.01 19.96
N SER A 553 -4.99 -12.72 19.11
CA SER A 553 -4.31 -13.95 19.44
C SER A 553 -3.23 -13.67 20.50
N ASP A 554 -3.46 -14.21 21.69
CA ASP A 554 -2.49 -14.29 22.77
C ASP A 554 -2.76 -15.54 23.62
N ALA A 555 -1.82 -15.93 24.45
CA ALA A 555 -1.93 -17.14 25.28
C ALA A 555 -3.14 -17.21 26.23
N SER A 556 -4.07 -16.26 26.20
CA SER A 556 -5.32 -16.27 26.96
C SER A 556 -6.57 -16.41 26.09
N THR A 557 -6.42 -16.29 24.78
CA THR A 557 -7.49 -16.33 23.79
C THR A 557 -7.23 -17.33 22.68
N ASP A 558 -5.98 -17.79 22.57
CA ASP A 558 -5.45 -18.69 21.56
C ASP A 558 -4.24 -19.38 22.19
N ASN A 559 -4.44 -20.58 22.71
CA ASN A 559 -3.48 -21.24 23.60
C ASN A 559 -2.22 -21.72 22.87
N ASP A 560 -2.35 -22.14 21.63
CA ASP A 560 -1.27 -22.66 20.78
C ASP A 560 -0.75 -21.64 19.77
N LEU A 561 -1.38 -20.44 19.70
CA LEU A 561 -1.03 -19.31 18.85
C LEU A 561 -1.12 -19.63 17.35
N ASP A 562 -2.14 -20.35 16.96
CA ASP A 562 -2.37 -20.75 15.58
C ASP A 562 -3.37 -19.87 14.82
N GLY A 563 -3.94 -18.83 15.48
CA GLY A 563 -4.86 -17.86 14.90
C GLY A 563 -6.32 -18.24 15.01
N CYS A 564 -6.65 -19.30 15.74
CA CYS A 564 -8.03 -19.69 16.06
C CYS A 564 -8.38 -19.30 17.51
N ASN A 565 -9.58 -18.78 17.73
CA ASN A 565 -10.02 -18.40 19.07
C ASN A 565 -10.52 -19.61 19.84
N ASP A 566 -9.89 -19.96 20.97
CA ASP A 566 -10.21 -21.11 21.85
C ASP A 566 -11.70 -21.22 22.22
N ILE A 567 -12.45 -20.12 22.19
CA ILE A 567 -13.85 -20.14 22.64
C ILE A 567 -14.82 -20.36 21.50
N THR A 568 -14.50 -19.87 20.29
CA THR A 568 -15.47 -19.74 19.20
C THR A 568 -15.10 -20.48 17.93
N GLU A 569 -13.82 -20.71 17.68
CA GLU A 569 -13.32 -21.18 16.38
C GLU A 569 -12.47 -22.42 16.49
N ASP A 570 -11.65 -22.53 17.54
CA ASP A 570 -10.80 -23.67 17.77
C ASP A 570 -11.61 -24.88 18.29
N LEU A 571 -11.24 -26.02 17.87
CA LEU A 571 -11.83 -27.29 18.31
C LEU A 571 -10.80 -28.20 18.99
N ASP A 572 -9.50 -27.77 18.98
CA ASP A 572 -8.35 -28.50 19.52
C ASP A 572 -7.36 -27.43 20.03
N ASP A 573 -7.72 -26.79 21.18
CA ASP A 573 -7.10 -25.58 21.75
C ASP A 573 -5.57 -25.67 21.99
N ASP A 574 -4.97 -26.86 21.92
CA ASP A 574 -3.54 -27.07 22.14
C ASP A 574 -2.82 -27.84 21.01
N ASN A 575 -3.56 -28.15 19.94
CA ASN A 575 -3.08 -28.83 18.73
C ASN A 575 -2.36 -30.17 19.01
N ASP A 576 -2.81 -30.94 20.00
CA ASP A 576 -2.25 -32.26 20.33
C ASP A 576 -2.84 -33.42 19.50
N GLY A 577 -3.91 -33.09 18.76
CA GLY A 577 -4.61 -34.01 17.85
C GLY A 577 -5.89 -34.64 18.44
N TRP A 578 -6.24 -34.33 19.68
CA TRP A 578 -7.52 -34.59 20.28
C TRP A 578 -8.40 -33.35 20.25
N LEU A 579 -9.71 -33.55 20.02
CA LEU A 579 -10.62 -32.40 20.10
C LEU A 579 -10.93 -32.09 21.57
N ASP A 580 -11.10 -30.82 21.93
CA ASP A 580 -11.47 -30.35 23.27
C ASP A 580 -12.61 -31.12 23.88
N SER A 581 -13.65 -31.40 23.07
CA SER A 581 -14.83 -32.14 23.50
C SER A 581 -14.52 -33.60 23.84
N GLU A 582 -13.55 -34.22 23.20
CA GLU A 582 -13.07 -35.56 23.43
C GLU A 582 -12.20 -35.60 24.67
N GLU A 583 -11.28 -34.66 24.82
CA GLU A 583 -10.45 -34.53 26.02
C GLU A 583 -11.28 -34.31 27.28
N ILE A 584 -12.21 -33.35 27.23
CA ILE A 584 -13.13 -33.08 28.35
C ILE A 584 -13.92 -34.33 28.70
N ALA A 585 -14.41 -35.08 27.71
CA ALA A 585 -15.11 -36.34 27.96
C ALA A 585 -14.20 -37.38 28.60
N CYS A 586 -12.93 -37.43 28.19
CA CYS A 586 -11.88 -38.28 28.75
C CYS A 586 -11.29 -37.79 30.07
N SER A 587 -11.74 -36.63 30.58
CA SER A 587 -11.24 -35.96 31.80
C SER A 587 -9.80 -35.48 31.68
N HIS A 588 -9.40 -35.09 30.50
CA HIS A 588 -8.12 -34.42 30.14
C HIS A 588 -8.29 -32.91 29.96
N SER A 589 -7.18 -32.20 29.76
CA SER A 589 -7.18 -30.75 29.65
C SER A 589 -7.06 -30.33 28.19
N PRO A 590 -8.00 -29.58 27.61
CA PRO A 590 -7.96 -29.17 26.21
C PRO A 590 -6.96 -28.04 25.91
N ILE A 591 -6.16 -27.61 26.90
CA ILE A 591 -5.18 -26.52 26.77
C ILE A 591 -3.78 -26.95 27.24
N ASP A 592 -3.51 -28.24 27.38
CA ASP A 592 -2.20 -28.78 27.81
C ASP A 592 -1.81 -29.95 26.91
N PRO A 593 -0.99 -29.73 25.86
CA PRO A 593 -0.64 -30.76 24.87
C PRO A 593 0.14 -31.93 25.44
N THR A 594 0.38 -31.95 26.74
CA THR A 594 0.95 -33.08 27.45
C THR A 594 -0.12 -33.94 28.17
N SER A 595 -1.36 -33.50 28.14
CA SER A 595 -2.51 -34.14 28.83
C SER A 595 -3.28 -35.08 27.91
N MET A 596 -2.65 -35.73 26.96
CA MET A 596 -3.28 -36.58 25.94
C MET A 596 -4.02 -37.78 26.58
N PRO A 597 -5.26 -38.04 26.16
CA PRO A 597 -5.99 -39.27 26.51
C PRO A 597 -5.23 -40.51 26.06
N ILE A 598 -5.38 -41.61 26.83
CA ILE A 598 -4.86 -42.90 26.41
C ILE A 598 -5.93 -43.58 25.55
N ASP A 599 -5.53 -43.99 24.38
CA ASP A 599 -6.31 -44.70 23.37
C ASP A 599 -5.44 -45.86 22.88
N SER A 600 -5.82 -47.11 23.21
CA SER A 600 -4.97 -48.26 22.99
C SER A 600 -5.10 -48.85 21.59
N ASP A 601 -6.27 -48.71 20.96
CA ASP A 601 -6.55 -49.25 19.62
C ASP A 601 -6.53 -48.19 18.52
N GLY A 602 -6.58 -46.88 18.88
CA GLY A 602 -6.45 -45.75 17.96
C GLY A 602 -7.75 -45.42 17.24
N ASP A 603 -8.90 -45.69 17.86
CA ASP A 603 -10.21 -45.40 17.27
C ASP A 603 -10.77 -44.00 17.63
N ASN A 604 -10.00 -43.18 18.40
CA ASN A 604 -10.33 -41.88 18.98
C ASN A 604 -11.42 -41.93 20.08
N ILE A 605 -11.59 -43.08 20.72
CA ILE A 605 -12.31 -43.19 21.97
C ILE A 605 -11.27 -43.51 23.04
N CYS A 606 -11.16 -42.70 24.07
CA CYS A 606 -10.18 -42.99 25.13
C CYS A 606 -10.60 -44.17 25.96
N ASN A 607 -9.64 -44.91 26.46
CA ASN A 607 -9.83 -46.12 27.27
C ASN A 607 -10.83 -45.95 28.44
N ASN A 608 -11.03 -44.74 28.97
CA ASN A 608 -12.02 -44.50 30.02
C ASN A 608 -13.47 -44.50 29.53
N LEU A 609 -13.71 -44.37 28.26
CA LEU A 609 -15.04 -44.32 27.63
C LEU A 609 -15.28 -45.48 26.69
N ASP A 610 -14.23 -46.16 26.27
CA ASP A 610 -14.31 -47.37 25.51
C ASP A 610 -14.76 -48.55 26.39
N ASN A 611 -15.24 -49.59 25.82
CA ASN A 611 -15.62 -50.84 26.49
C ASN A 611 -14.80 -52.01 25.97
N ASP A 612 -13.94 -51.83 24.96
CA ASP A 612 -13.08 -52.81 24.31
C ASP A 612 -11.82 -52.07 23.89
N ASP A 613 -10.96 -51.75 24.90
CA ASP A 613 -9.85 -50.79 24.82
C ASP A 613 -8.77 -51.12 23.76
N ASP A 614 -8.79 -52.38 23.21
CA ASP A 614 -7.81 -52.81 22.21
C ASP A 614 -8.44 -53.38 20.93
N ASP A 615 -9.81 -53.31 20.82
CA ASP A 615 -10.66 -53.71 19.67
C ASP A 615 -10.40 -55.17 19.21
N ASP A 616 -10.13 -56.05 20.18
CA ASP A 616 -9.92 -57.48 19.91
C ASP A 616 -11.24 -58.28 19.85
N GLY A 617 -12.36 -57.64 20.22
CA GLY A 617 -13.72 -58.18 20.22
C GLY A 617 -14.15 -58.79 21.54
N TYR A 618 -13.34 -58.65 22.60
CA TYR A 618 -13.70 -58.95 23.99
C TYR A 618 -13.82 -57.62 24.74
N LEU A 619 -14.82 -57.51 25.60
CA LEU A 619 -15.02 -56.30 26.39
C LEU A 619 -14.04 -56.29 27.58
N ASP A 620 -13.52 -55.13 28.00
CA ASP A 620 -12.54 -54.95 29.08
C ASP A 620 -12.84 -55.75 30.33
N PHE A 621 -14.13 -55.86 30.70
CA PHE A 621 -14.54 -56.61 31.90
C PHE A 621 -14.58 -58.16 31.68
N GLU A 622 -14.50 -58.65 30.45
CA GLU A 622 -14.42 -60.04 30.03
C GLU A 622 -13.01 -60.44 29.62
N ASP A 623 -12.12 -59.43 29.43
CA ASP A 623 -10.75 -59.56 28.96
C ASP A 623 -9.74 -59.57 30.12
N ALA A 624 -8.79 -60.48 30.08
CA ALA A 624 -7.69 -60.57 31.02
C ALA A 624 -6.58 -59.53 30.69
N PHE A 625 -6.51 -59.04 29.45
CA PHE A 625 -5.49 -58.14 28.93
C PHE A 625 -6.07 -56.94 28.15
N PRO A 626 -6.91 -56.10 28.70
CA PRO A 626 -7.73 -55.07 28.02
C PRO A 626 -6.98 -54.02 27.17
N TYR A 627 -5.67 -54.09 27.04
CA TYR A 627 -4.83 -53.19 26.29
C TYR A 627 -3.92 -53.92 25.30
N ASN A 628 -4.20 -55.20 25.03
CA ASN A 628 -3.35 -56.03 24.20
C ASN A 628 -4.16 -56.93 23.27
N SER A 629 -4.50 -56.47 22.12
CA SER A 629 -5.34 -57.16 21.10
C SER A 629 -4.81 -58.50 20.62
N GLU A 630 -3.70 -58.98 21.12
CA GLU A 630 -3.19 -60.34 20.83
C GLU A 630 -3.54 -61.34 21.91
N GLU A 631 -4.07 -60.92 23.10
CA GLU A 631 -4.31 -61.72 24.28
C GLU A 631 -5.62 -61.29 24.97
N TRP A 632 -6.52 -62.23 25.30
CA TRP A 632 -7.82 -62.01 25.98
C TRP A 632 -8.17 -63.00 27.09
N VAL A 633 -7.43 -64.08 27.24
CA VAL A 633 -7.62 -65.07 28.26
C VAL A 633 -6.33 -65.39 28.99
N ASP A 634 -6.41 -65.63 30.29
CA ASP A 634 -5.33 -66.05 31.17
C ASP A 634 -5.94 -67.13 32.10
N ASN A 635 -5.81 -68.40 31.71
CA ASN A 635 -6.47 -69.51 32.36
C ASN A 635 -5.87 -69.88 33.72
N ASP A 636 -4.59 -69.72 33.90
CA ASP A 636 -3.85 -70.02 35.13
C ASP A 636 -3.52 -68.81 35.99
N MET A 637 -3.81 -67.62 35.52
CA MET A 637 -3.64 -66.32 36.19
C MET A 637 -2.16 -65.98 36.50
N ASP A 638 -1.27 -66.33 35.61
CA ASP A 638 0.15 -66.01 35.79
C ASP A 638 0.59 -64.69 35.10
N SER A 639 -0.33 -64.00 34.43
CA SER A 639 -0.17 -62.75 33.65
C SER A 639 0.55 -62.93 32.30
N ILE A 640 0.56 -64.12 31.76
CA ILE A 640 0.89 -64.46 30.38
C ILE A 640 -0.40 -64.92 29.73
N GLY A 641 -0.73 -64.33 28.57
CA GLY A 641 -1.98 -64.74 27.89
C GLY A 641 -1.86 -66.13 27.24
N ASP A 642 -2.95 -66.80 27.15
CA ASP A 642 -3.03 -68.17 26.62
C ASP A 642 -2.43 -68.32 25.20
N ASN A 643 -2.43 -67.23 24.39
CA ASN A 643 -1.81 -67.24 23.06
C ASN A 643 -0.28 -67.19 23.08
N GLN A 644 0.32 -66.74 24.16
CA GLN A 644 1.77 -66.63 24.34
C GLN A 644 2.31 -67.66 25.36
N ASP A 645 1.43 -68.28 26.14
CA ASP A 645 1.82 -69.27 27.10
C ASP A 645 2.02 -70.62 26.41
N ASP A 646 3.05 -71.34 26.80
CA ASP A 646 3.33 -72.74 26.34
C ASP A 646 2.65 -73.80 27.20
N ASP A 647 2.01 -73.42 28.35
CA ASP A 647 1.36 -74.35 29.34
C ASP A 647 0.24 -73.56 30.03
N ASP A 648 -0.85 -73.25 29.26
CA ASP A 648 -1.91 -72.30 29.59
C ASP A 648 -2.80 -72.63 30.78
N ASP A 649 -2.61 -73.84 31.37
CA ASP A 649 -3.29 -74.30 32.61
C ASP A 649 -2.33 -74.70 33.73
N ASN A 650 -0.97 -74.44 33.53
CA ASN A 650 0.11 -74.78 34.48
C ASN A 650 0.09 -76.20 35.00
N ASP A 651 -0.26 -77.21 34.15
CA ASP A 651 -0.28 -78.61 34.50
C ASP A 651 1.05 -79.35 34.23
N ASP A 652 2.14 -78.64 33.88
CA ASP A 652 3.48 -79.09 33.49
C ASP A 652 3.52 -79.81 32.10
N TRP A 653 2.48 -79.71 31.28
CA TRP A 653 2.45 -80.19 29.90
C TRP A 653 2.24 -79.00 28.94
N LYS A 654 2.96 -79.00 27.83
CA LYS A 654 2.78 -77.95 26.80
C LYS A 654 1.51 -78.19 25.98
N ASP A 655 0.72 -77.18 25.77
CA ASP A 655 -0.50 -77.17 24.94
C ASP A 655 -0.25 -77.16 23.44
#